data_99c80c8aed1232c333d35be5b5089042
#
_entry.id   99c80c8aed1232c333d35be5b5089042
#
_cell.length_a   1.000
_cell.length_b   1.000
_cell.length_c   1.000
_cell.angle_alpha   90.00
_cell.angle_beta   90.00
_cell.angle_gamma   90.00
#
_symmetry.space_group_name_H-M   'P 1'
#
loop_
_entity.id
_entity.type
_entity.pdbx_description
1 polymer ?
#
loop_
_entity_poly.entity_id
_entity_poly.type
_entity_poly.pdbx_seq_one_letter_code
_entity_poly.pdbx_strand_id
1 'polypeptide(L)'
;MPVKKIFFLIVLLIPILIQSQTDTLVIKNDSTDYYDMSLEQLLKLKAHGVPSELEAFINSLITVASKKPLSVRESPSIISLITEDEIKSSGARDLIDVLRLVPGIDFGADIEGVVGLGMRGNWAHEGKILVLLDGQEMNEIISATTTFGNHYPVEQIKRIEIIRGPGSAIYGGYAEYGVINIITKQAEDINGLIISGTYGQMEKDFGRRNLNLLVGRKINDFSFSLSGLIGQGQRSDQIYTDYSDTSYSMAGSSNLNPNYVNLAASYKDLSFRAIGDFFKTTMQDGYGDVIKQGAVPTSFNAVFSELKYVKQLNKNFNISTRVNYKNQTPWKSGGYDFESEYHVNAGRLIENITANYSTNRYVNFIFGAECYQDNAIDKTDSGYFSNGEKKVNYQNYAGFAQGLIKTKPVNFILGARFDYHSAFGDAFVPRVGLTKKYDRFHYKILFSQSFKSPSIDNINSADSLGIKPEYTNVFEIEAGFRITRKSFVSFNFYDINTNQPIVYYTSMDSSNTDYYSNFGRSGTRGFEFEYRYKEKWGFLNFNYAYYDAENKSSVDLYLTKDPKSLLAFANHRLNFHVSWNVNKNLSLNSSASYYGKRWAVAGIDTSGMSIKELVDPMLLLNFFIRYEMPLKGLNIGIGVYDVLNDNLKFIQPYDGGHAPLPGPSREFVFRLQYNLSFKKSTN
;
A
#
# COMPACT_ATOMS: atom_id res chain seq x y z
N MET A 1 25.45 -9.22 21.67
CA MET A 1 24.86 -9.37 23.05
C MET A 1 23.73 -10.38 22.93
N PRO A 2 23.60 -11.40 23.80
CA PRO A 2 22.60 -12.44 23.59
C PRO A 2 21.18 -11.91 23.89
N VAL A 3 20.31 -12.16 22.94
CA VAL A 3 18.87 -11.78 22.90
C VAL A 3 18.06 -12.16 24.16
N LYS A 4 18.56 -13.03 25.00
CA LYS A 4 17.90 -13.49 26.23
C LYS A 4 17.65 -12.42 27.32
N LYS A 5 18.33 -11.28 27.27
CA LYS A 5 18.17 -10.22 28.31
C LYS A 5 17.11 -9.17 27.96
N ILE A 6 16.69 -9.06 26.69
CA ILE A 6 15.69 -8.06 26.27
C ILE A 6 14.26 -8.56 26.50
N PHE A 7 14.04 -9.87 26.44
CA PHE A 7 12.72 -10.46 26.67
C PHE A 7 12.21 -10.32 28.11
N PHE A 8 13.12 -10.18 29.08
CA PHE A 8 12.75 -10.05 30.50
C PHE A 8 12.28 -8.65 30.91
N LEU A 9 12.65 -7.63 30.16
CA LEU A 9 12.26 -6.24 30.47
C LEU A 9 10.85 -5.89 29.97
N ILE A 10 10.35 -6.58 28.96
CA ILE A 10 8.99 -6.36 28.38
C ILE A 10 7.90 -7.03 29.24
N VAL A 11 8.23 -8.12 29.92
CA VAL A 11 7.28 -8.87 30.76
C VAL A 11 7.00 -8.19 32.12
N LEU A 12 7.89 -7.30 32.58
CA LEU A 12 7.77 -6.63 33.88
C LEU A 12 6.88 -5.37 33.90
N LEU A 13 6.38 -4.92 32.74
CA LEU A 13 5.50 -3.74 32.63
C LEU A 13 3.99 -4.07 32.55
N ILE A 14 3.61 -5.34 32.58
CA ILE A 14 2.21 -5.78 32.44
C ILE A 14 1.37 -5.81 33.73
N PRO A 15 1.88 -5.86 34.96
CA PRO A 15 1.01 -6.07 36.12
C PRO A 15 0.35 -4.83 36.74
N ILE A 16 0.50 -3.61 36.23
CA ILE A 16 0.06 -2.39 36.97
C ILE A 16 -1.34 -1.87 36.56
N LEU A 17 -2.07 -2.52 35.65
CA LEU A 17 -3.33 -1.97 35.13
C LEU A 17 -4.59 -2.82 35.37
N ILE A 18 -4.65 -3.58 36.47
CA ILE A 18 -5.90 -4.24 36.88
C ILE A 18 -6.41 -3.57 38.17
N GLN A 19 -7.14 -2.47 38.01
CA GLN A 19 -8.17 -2.05 38.97
C GLN A 19 -9.49 -1.85 38.22
N SER A 20 -10.38 -2.80 38.44
CA SER A 20 -11.75 -2.84 37.95
C SER A 20 -12.60 -1.88 38.78
N GLN A 21 -13.22 -0.89 38.14
CA GLN A 21 -14.44 -0.26 38.66
C GLN A 21 -15.61 -0.64 37.77
N THR A 22 -16.56 -1.35 38.34
CA THR A 22 -17.85 -1.70 37.79
C THR A 22 -18.81 -0.52 37.94
N ASP A 23 -19.08 0.19 36.86
CA ASP A 23 -20.23 1.08 36.79
C ASP A 23 -21.23 0.52 35.77
N THR A 24 -22.33 0.05 36.29
CA THR A 24 -23.52 -0.40 35.56
C THR A 24 -24.39 0.81 35.23
N LEU A 25 -24.38 1.25 33.98
CA LEU A 25 -25.34 2.23 33.45
C LEU A 25 -26.30 1.55 32.47
N VAL A 26 -27.58 1.61 32.80
CA VAL A 26 -28.70 1.17 31.99
C VAL A 26 -28.90 2.15 30.83
N ILE A 27 -28.79 1.68 29.60
CA ILE A 27 -28.99 2.48 28.38
C ILE A 27 -30.42 2.27 27.87
N LYS A 28 -31.21 3.33 27.82
CA LYS A 28 -32.44 3.41 27.05
C LYS A 28 -32.15 3.44 25.55
N ASN A 29 -32.76 2.53 24.80
CA ASN A 29 -32.70 2.48 23.36
C ASN A 29 -33.51 3.63 22.72
N ASP A 30 -32.82 4.62 22.16
CA ASP A 30 -33.38 5.44 21.10
C ASP A 30 -32.55 5.17 19.82
N SER A 31 -33.24 4.63 18.79
CA SER A 31 -32.66 4.20 17.54
C SER A 31 -32.38 5.39 16.61
N THR A 32 -31.36 6.13 16.87
CA THR A 32 -30.78 7.02 15.88
C THR A 32 -29.79 6.21 15.04
N ASP A 33 -29.99 6.20 13.74
CA ASP A 33 -29.24 5.40 12.78
C ASP A 33 -27.86 6.04 12.57
N TYR A 34 -26.88 5.67 13.40
CA TYR A 34 -25.50 6.17 13.36
C TYR A 34 -24.71 5.69 12.11
N TYR A 35 -25.31 4.86 11.27
CA TYR A 35 -24.68 4.20 10.14
C TYR A 35 -24.56 5.08 8.89
N ASP A 36 -25.29 6.20 8.83
CA ASP A 36 -25.24 7.14 7.71
C ASP A 36 -24.36 8.37 7.98
N MET A 37 -23.71 8.43 9.14
CA MET A 37 -22.92 9.58 9.57
C MET A 37 -21.45 9.45 9.16
N SER A 38 -20.86 10.55 8.70
CA SER A 38 -19.42 10.66 8.49
C SER A 38 -18.67 10.55 9.82
N LEU A 39 -17.38 10.16 9.80
CA LEU A 39 -16.54 10.11 10.99
C LEU A 39 -16.57 11.44 11.78
N GLU A 40 -16.64 12.57 11.06
CA GLU A 40 -16.77 13.91 11.67
C GLU A 40 -18.14 14.13 12.33
N GLN A 41 -19.22 13.63 11.76
CA GLN A 41 -20.54 13.70 12.36
C GLN A 41 -20.63 12.83 13.62
N LEU A 42 -20.02 11.63 13.59
CA LEU A 42 -19.87 10.77 14.76
C LEU A 42 -19.02 11.40 15.88
N LEU A 43 -17.98 12.14 15.53
CA LEU A 43 -17.16 12.90 16.48
C LEU A 43 -17.88 14.14 17.06
N LYS A 44 -18.84 14.73 16.35
CA LYS A 44 -19.65 15.87 16.81
C LYS A 44 -20.79 15.47 17.75
N LEU A 45 -21.19 14.21 17.79
CA LEU A 45 -22.24 13.67 18.70
C LEU A 45 -21.78 13.52 20.16
N LYS A 46 -20.92 14.34 20.65
CA LYS A 46 -20.32 14.33 22.01
C LYS A 46 -21.31 14.47 23.19
N ALA A 47 -22.61 14.49 22.97
CA ALA A 47 -23.55 14.85 24.01
C ALA A 47 -24.31 13.70 24.69
N HIS A 48 -24.43 12.51 24.07
CA HIS A 48 -25.24 11.41 24.65
C HIS A 48 -24.61 10.05 24.35
N GLY A 49 -23.93 9.45 25.31
CA GLY A 49 -23.42 8.07 25.21
C GLY A 49 -22.28 7.86 24.19
N VAL A 50 -21.28 8.74 24.20
CA VAL A 50 -20.19 8.78 23.22
C VAL A 50 -19.45 7.45 23.17
N PRO A 51 -19.30 6.81 21.97
CA PRO A 51 -18.41 5.69 21.81
C PRO A 51 -16.97 6.10 22.19
N SER A 52 -16.21 5.18 22.80
CA SER A 52 -14.79 5.43 23.06
C SER A 52 -14.04 5.68 21.74
N GLU A 53 -12.88 6.32 21.78
CA GLU A 53 -12.08 6.54 20.58
C GLU A 53 -11.75 5.25 19.83
N LEU A 54 -11.57 4.15 20.55
CA LEU A 54 -11.40 2.83 19.95
C LEU A 54 -12.68 2.34 19.28
N GLU A 55 -13.84 2.50 19.91
CA GLU A 55 -15.14 2.11 19.33
C GLU A 55 -15.43 2.89 18.04
N ALA A 56 -15.13 4.19 18.03
CA ALA A 56 -15.21 5.00 16.82
C ALA A 56 -14.27 4.46 15.72
N PHE A 57 -13.05 4.09 16.07
CA PHE A 57 -12.07 3.53 15.15
C PHE A 57 -12.51 2.19 14.55
N ILE A 58 -12.84 1.19 15.38
CA ILE A 58 -13.21 -0.16 14.88
C ILE A 58 -14.56 -0.20 14.12
N ASN A 59 -15.38 0.82 14.29
CA ASN A 59 -16.64 1.02 13.55
C ASN A 59 -16.51 2.10 12.47
N SER A 60 -15.30 2.61 12.18
CA SER A 60 -15.07 3.56 11.10
C SER A 60 -15.60 3.04 9.77
N LEU A 61 -16.24 3.92 9.03
CA LEU A 61 -16.77 3.59 7.72
C LEU A 61 -15.67 3.66 6.66
N ILE A 62 -15.56 2.61 5.90
CA ILE A 62 -14.62 2.45 4.78
C ILE A 62 -15.40 2.16 3.50
N THR A 63 -14.83 2.53 2.37
CA THR A 63 -15.47 2.35 1.05
C THR A 63 -14.71 1.42 0.13
N VAL A 64 -13.45 1.14 0.42
CA VAL A 64 -12.56 0.36 -0.45
C VAL A 64 -13.08 -1.06 -0.76
N ALA A 65 -13.72 -1.73 0.19
CA ALA A 65 -14.14 -3.12 0.01
C ALA A 65 -15.54 -3.30 -0.61
N SER A 66 -16.33 -2.24 -0.75
CA SER A 66 -17.73 -2.37 -1.17
C SER A 66 -18.25 -1.19 -1.98
N LYS A 67 -17.42 -0.20 -2.32
CA LYS A 67 -17.86 1.06 -2.98
C LYS A 67 -19.02 1.78 -2.23
N LYS A 68 -19.36 1.30 -1.04
CA LYS A 68 -20.36 1.85 -0.10
C LYS A 68 -19.76 1.91 1.30
N PRO A 69 -20.06 2.93 2.12
CA PRO A 69 -19.60 2.98 3.50
C PRO A 69 -20.08 1.78 4.31
N LEU A 70 -19.14 0.97 4.80
CA LEU A 70 -19.36 -0.15 5.73
C LEU A 70 -18.36 -0.06 6.88
N SER A 71 -18.73 -0.52 8.06
CA SER A 71 -17.74 -0.58 9.16
C SER A 71 -16.65 -1.60 8.84
N VAL A 72 -15.43 -1.35 9.32
CA VAL A 72 -14.29 -2.29 9.18
C VAL A 72 -14.71 -3.71 9.59
N ARG A 73 -15.50 -3.85 10.66
CA ARG A 73 -15.97 -5.13 11.20
C ARG A 73 -17.03 -5.84 10.33
N GLU A 74 -17.78 -5.10 9.49
CA GLU A 74 -18.80 -5.67 8.58
C GLU A 74 -18.32 -5.77 7.15
N SER A 75 -17.13 -5.22 6.85
CA SER A 75 -16.54 -5.24 5.52
C SER A 75 -16.41 -6.66 4.98
N PRO A 76 -16.71 -6.86 3.68
CA PRO A 76 -16.52 -8.14 3.02
C PRO A 76 -15.04 -8.51 2.75
N SER A 77 -14.10 -7.82 3.33
CA SER A 77 -12.65 -8.08 3.19
C SER A 77 -11.97 -7.95 4.53
N ILE A 78 -10.74 -8.46 4.63
CA ILE A 78 -9.85 -8.19 5.75
C ILE A 78 -9.25 -6.80 5.54
N ILE A 79 -9.48 -5.89 6.48
CA ILE A 79 -9.15 -4.47 6.33
C ILE A 79 -8.18 -4.00 7.40
N SER A 80 -7.12 -3.32 6.97
CA SER A 80 -6.34 -2.43 7.83
C SER A 80 -6.70 -0.98 7.51
N LEU A 81 -7.02 -0.23 8.55
CA LEU A 81 -7.23 1.21 8.49
C LEU A 81 -6.10 1.91 9.24
N ILE A 82 -5.43 2.85 8.57
CA ILE A 82 -4.41 3.71 9.19
C ILE A 82 -4.96 5.14 9.15
N THR A 83 -5.06 5.75 10.32
CA THR A 83 -5.60 7.10 10.49
C THR A 83 -4.53 8.18 10.36
N GLU A 84 -4.95 9.43 10.12
CA GLU A 84 -4.06 10.57 10.14
C GLU A 84 -3.25 10.68 11.45
N ASP A 85 -3.88 10.41 12.59
CA ASP A 85 -3.22 10.44 13.90
C ASP A 85 -2.11 9.39 14.00
N GLU A 86 -2.35 8.17 13.50
CA GLU A 86 -1.34 7.12 13.47
C GLU A 86 -0.17 7.47 12.54
N ILE A 87 -0.44 8.08 11.37
CA ILE A 87 0.60 8.56 10.44
C ILE A 87 1.43 9.68 11.09
N LYS A 88 0.78 10.68 11.69
CA LYS A 88 1.46 11.79 12.36
C LYS A 88 2.27 11.36 13.56
N SER A 89 1.75 10.41 14.35
CA SER A 89 2.42 9.92 15.55
C SER A 89 3.58 8.99 15.23
N SER A 90 3.50 8.20 14.14
CA SER A 90 4.65 7.39 13.72
C SER A 90 5.84 8.23 13.29
N GLY A 91 5.60 9.51 12.96
CA GLY A 91 6.60 10.37 12.35
C GLY A 91 7.01 9.94 10.96
N ALA A 92 6.24 9.04 10.33
CA ALA A 92 6.57 8.40 9.06
C ALA A 92 7.22 9.36 8.07
N ARG A 93 8.31 8.92 7.48
CA ARG A 93 9.10 9.70 6.52
C ARG A 93 8.51 9.61 5.12
N ASP A 94 7.89 8.46 4.80
CA ASP A 94 7.22 8.15 3.53
C ASP A 94 6.23 6.99 3.72
N LEU A 95 5.65 6.48 2.62
CA LEU A 95 4.70 5.37 2.66
C LEU A 95 5.32 4.05 3.14
N ILE A 96 6.63 3.82 2.95
CA ILE A 96 7.30 2.60 3.41
C ILE A 96 7.17 2.50 4.93
N ASP A 97 7.47 3.59 5.66
CA ASP A 97 7.38 3.62 7.12
C ASP A 97 5.95 3.36 7.61
N VAL A 98 4.94 3.90 6.92
CA VAL A 98 3.53 3.71 7.27
C VAL A 98 3.07 2.28 7.02
N LEU A 99 3.31 1.77 5.80
CA LEU A 99 2.82 0.47 5.36
C LEU A 99 3.56 -0.68 6.05
N ARG A 100 4.82 -0.47 6.46
CA ARG A 100 5.62 -1.45 7.21
C ARG A 100 4.96 -1.85 8.54
N LEU A 101 4.15 -0.99 9.14
CA LEU A 101 3.42 -1.26 10.39
C LEU A 101 2.15 -2.11 10.18
N VAL A 102 1.77 -2.41 8.93
CA VAL A 102 0.62 -3.24 8.59
C VAL A 102 1.03 -4.72 8.60
N PRO A 103 0.26 -5.61 9.25
CA PRO A 103 0.57 -7.04 9.24
C PRO A 103 0.55 -7.59 7.80
N GLY A 104 1.54 -8.43 7.50
CA GLY A 104 1.66 -9.10 6.20
C GLY A 104 2.22 -8.24 5.05
N ILE A 105 2.43 -6.92 5.21
CA ILE A 105 3.10 -6.09 4.21
C ILE A 105 4.61 -6.06 4.47
N ASP A 106 5.40 -6.31 3.44
CA ASP A 106 6.85 -6.26 3.45
C ASP A 106 7.40 -5.51 2.23
N PHE A 107 8.71 -5.23 2.22
CA PHE A 107 9.39 -4.52 1.13
C PHE A 107 10.62 -5.29 0.68
N GLY A 108 10.77 -5.39 -0.63
CA GLY A 108 11.93 -5.95 -1.30
C GLY A 108 12.43 -4.97 -2.38
N ALA A 109 13.37 -5.41 -3.18
CA ALA A 109 13.79 -4.70 -4.38
C ALA A 109 13.46 -5.54 -5.62
N ASP A 110 13.15 -4.88 -6.73
CA ASP A 110 13.05 -5.56 -8.02
C ASP A 110 14.44 -5.68 -8.69
N ILE A 111 14.47 -6.22 -9.90
CA ILE A 111 15.71 -6.44 -10.65
C ILE A 111 16.46 -5.14 -11.03
N GLU A 112 15.74 -4.01 -11.07
CA GLU A 112 16.31 -2.68 -11.32
C GLU A 112 16.65 -1.94 -10.02
N GLY A 113 16.59 -2.62 -8.86
CA GLY A 113 16.86 -2.02 -7.56
C GLY A 113 15.77 -1.05 -7.05
N VAL A 114 14.62 -0.99 -7.66
CA VAL A 114 13.50 -0.17 -7.18
C VAL A 114 12.78 -0.88 -6.04
N VAL A 115 12.46 -0.13 -4.98
CA VAL A 115 11.75 -0.69 -3.83
C VAL A 115 10.29 -0.95 -4.18
N GLY A 116 9.91 -2.21 -4.07
CA GLY A 116 8.54 -2.70 -4.24
C GLY A 116 8.03 -3.39 -2.99
N LEU A 117 6.79 -3.83 -3.01
CA LEU A 117 6.16 -4.43 -1.85
C LEU A 117 5.77 -5.89 -2.06
N GLY A 118 5.72 -6.61 -0.94
CA GLY A 118 5.20 -7.95 -0.83
C GLY A 118 4.00 -8.01 0.11
N MET A 119 3.17 -9.03 -0.06
CA MET A 119 2.01 -9.30 0.78
C MET A 119 2.00 -10.75 1.24
N ARG A 120 2.04 -10.97 2.58
CA ARG A 120 1.92 -12.31 3.16
C ARG A 120 2.95 -13.31 2.60
N GLY A 121 4.20 -12.84 2.40
CA GLY A 121 5.30 -13.64 1.85
C GLY A 121 5.33 -13.74 0.33
N ASN A 122 4.35 -13.22 -0.40
CA ASN A 122 4.32 -13.22 -1.87
C ASN A 122 4.80 -11.86 -2.40
N TRP A 123 5.63 -11.88 -3.47
CA TRP A 123 5.98 -10.67 -4.20
C TRP A 123 4.75 -10.10 -4.90
N ALA A 124 4.53 -8.80 -4.74
CA ALA A 124 3.29 -8.18 -5.14
C ALA A 124 3.46 -6.86 -5.91
N HIS A 125 4.68 -6.54 -6.30
CA HIS A 125 5.05 -5.27 -6.91
C HIS A 125 4.49 -5.10 -8.33
N GLU A 126 4.51 -6.15 -9.13
CA GLU A 126 4.20 -6.13 -10.56
C GLU A 126 2.72 -6.39 -10.84
N GLY A 127 1.86 -5.42 -10.52
CA GLY A 127 0.42 -5.50 -10.80
C GLY A 127 -0.37 -6.51 -9.97
N LYS A 128 0.12 -6.89 -8.79
CA LYS A 128 -0.59 -7.80 -7.87
C LYS A 128 -1.21 -7.07 -6.68
N ILE A 129 -0.79 -5.83 -6.42
CA ILE A 129 -1.45 -4.90 -5.51
C ILE A 129 -1.80 -3.62 -6.25
N LEU A 130 -3.07 -3.24 -6.15
CA LEU A 130 -3.57 -1.99 -6.69
C LEU A 130 -3.33 -0.86 -5.69
N VAL A 131 -2.61 0.18 -6.11
CA VAL A 131 -2.42 1.41 -5.34
C VAL A 131 -3.34 2.49 -5.89
N LEU A 132 -4.21 3.01 -5.05
CA LEU A 132 -5.16 4.07 -5.37
C LEU A 132 -4.84 5.34 -4.58
N LEU A 133 -4.93 6.49 -5.21
CA LEU A 133 -4.96 7.80 -4.57
C LEU A 133 -6.32 8.45 -4.81
N ASP A 134 -7.15 8.54 -3.76
CA ASP A 134 -8.55 8.98 -3.86
C ASP A 134 -9.36 8.22 -4.92
N GLY A 135 -8.99 6.97 -5.19
CA GLY A 135 -9.60 6.10 -6.19
C GLY A 135 -9.01 6.21 -7.60
N GLN A 136 -8.02 7.08 -7.84
CA GLN A 136 -7.21 7.07 -9.05
C GLN A 136 -6.15 5.96 -8.97
N GLU A 137 -6.07 5.11 -9.99
CA GLU A 137 -5.06 4.05 -10.10
C GLU A 137 -3.67 4.66 -10.36
N MET A 138 -2.71 4.35 -9.45
CA MET A 138 -1.35 4.89 -9.50
C MET A 138 -0.34 3.93 -10.12
N ASN A 139 -0.63 2.63 -10.20
CA ASN A 139 0.24 1.67 -10.87
C ASN A 139 0.53 2.13 -12.32
N GLU A 140 1.77 2.03 -12.75
CA GLU A 140 2.12 2.36 -14.14
C GLU A 140 1.61 1.28 -15.11
N ILE A 141 1.58 1.56 -16.41
CA ILE A 141 0.84 0.75 -17.38
C ILE A 141 1.73 -0.35 -18.00
N ILE A 142 3.05 -0.11 -18.12
CA ILE A 142 3.96 -1.00 -18.87
C ILE A 142 4.22 -2.29 -18.10
N SER A 143 4.71 -2.19 -16.86
CA SER A 143 5.03 -3.35 -16.00
C SER A 143 4.08 -3.45 -14.80
N ALA A 144 3.12 -2.52 -14.69
CA ALA A 144 2.12 -2.42 -13.62
C ALA A 144 2.72 -2.20 -12.20
N THR A 145 3.91 -1.63 -12.12
CA THR A 145 4.64 -1.38 -10.87
C THR A 145 4.19 -0.09 -10.17
N THR A 146 4.65 0.12 -8.95
CA THR A 146 4.50 1.36 -8.18
C THR A 146 5.78 1.59 -7.39
N THR A 147 6.43 2.73 -7.59
CA THR A 147 7.69 3.06 -6.93
C THR A 147 7.48 3.59 -5.52
N PHE A 148 8.28 3.13 -4.56
CA PHE A 148 8.26 3.55 -3.16
C PHE A 148 9.59 4.20 -2.75
N GLY A 149 9.56 4.91 -1.60
CA GLY A 149 10.70 5.62 -1.03
C GLY A 149 10.75 7.09 -1.41
N ASN A 150 10.59 7.97 -0.41
CA ASN A 150 10.57 9.44 -0.55
C ASN A 150 9.65 9.97 -1.66
N HIS A 151 8.60 9.27 -2.04
CA HIS A 151 7.82 9.55 -3.25
C HIS A 151 6.51 10.27 -2.94
N TYR A 152 5.63 9.68 -2.14
CA TYR A 152 4.31 10.25 -1.83
C TYR A 152 4.34 11.03 -0.52
N PRO A 153 3.83 12.29 -0.49
CA PRO A 153 3.85 13.10 0.74
C PRO A 153 2.85 12.58 1.77
N VAL A 154 3.36 12.09 2.90
CA VAL A 154 2.53 11.58 4.01
C VAL A 154 1.70 12.70 4.67
N GLU A 155 2.12 13.93 4.58
CA GLU A 155 1.44 15.12 5.13
C GLU A 155 0.08 15.39 4.50
N GLN A 156 -0.12 14.99 3.23
CA GLN A 156 -1.42 15.12 2.55
C GLN A 156 -2.42 14.02 2.91
N ILE A 157 -1.97 12.93 3.53
CA ILE A 157 -2.81 11.76 3.75
C ILE A 157 -3.75 11.98 4.93
N LYS A 158 -5.04 11.73 4.73
CA LYS A 158 -6.07 11.71 5.76
C LYS A 158 -6.20 10.32 6.40
N ARG A 159 -6.15 9.27 5.58
CA ARG A 159 -6.15 7.87 6.01
C ARG A 159 -5.74 6.96 4.87
N ILE A 160 -5.35 5.75 5.20
CA ILE A 160 -5.11 4.68 4.23
C ILE A 160 -6.04 3.52 4.57
N GLU A 161 -6.82 3.07 3.58
CA GLU A 161 -7.68 1.89 3.65
C GLU A 161 -7.02 0.76 2.86
N ILE A 162 -6.69 -0.36 3.52
CA ILE A 162 -5.97 -1.46 2.89
C ILE A 162 -6.82 -2.72 2.94
N ILE A 163 -7.13 -3.28 1.76
CA ILE A 163 -7.62 -4.66 1.64
C ILE A 163 -6.39 -5.57 1.68
N ARG A 164 -6.30 -6.42 2.70
CA ARG A 164 -5.33 -7.51 2.77
C ARG A 164 -5.99 -8.77 2.24
N GLY A 165 -5.85 -9.04 0.94
CA GLY A 165 -6.51 -10.12 0.22
C GLY A 165 -7.17 -9.64 -1.08
N PRO A 166 -7.85 -10.53 -1.82
CA PRO A 166 -8.37 -10.26 -3.15
C PRO A 166 -9.33 -9.07 -3.24
N GLY A 167 -9.06 -8.17 -4.18
CA GLY A 167 -9.89 -7.03 -4.57
C GLY A 167 -10.48 -7.12 -5.97
N SER A 168 -10.05 -8.11 -6.78
CA SER A 168 -10.34 -8.18 -8.21
C SER A 168 -11.83 -8.21 -8.57
N ALA A 169 -12.68 -8.78 -7.73
CA ALA A 169 -14.13 -8.81 -7.96
C ALA A 169 -14.77 -7.40 -8.07
N ILE A 170 -14.07 -6.34 -7.65
CA ILE A 170 -14.52 -4.94 -7.75
C ILE A 170 -13.56 -4.11 -8.60
N TYR A 171 -12.24 -4.36 -8.49
CA TYR A 171 -11.19 -3.50 -9.00
C TYR A 171 -10.45 -4.06 -10.21
N GLY A 172 -10.67 -5.34 -10.59
CA GLY A 172 -10.02 -5.96 -11.75
C GLY A 172 -8.59 -6.45 -11.49
N GLY A 173 -7.81 -6.53 -12.55
CA GLY A 173 -6.62 -7.35 -12.64
C GLY A 173 -5.39 -6.91 -11.86
N TYR A 174 -5.36 -5.71 -11.29
CA TYR A 174 -4.23 -5.27 -10.44
C TYR A 174 -4.49 -5.44 -8.94
N ALA A 175 -5.63 -6.01 -8.57
CA ALA A 175 -6.04 -6.20 -7.17
C ALA A 175 -6.00 -7.67 -6.75
N GLU A 176 -4.97 -8.41 -7.14
CA GLU A 176 -4.83 -9.84 -6.89
C GLU A 176 -4.62 -10.16 -5.40
N TYR A 177 -3.60 -9.58 -4.78
CA TYR A 177 -3.28 -9.81 -3.35
C TYR A 177 -3.82 -8.72 -2.44
N GLY A 178 -4.14 -7.52 -2.99
CA GLY A 178 -4.64 -6.45 -2.16
C GLY A 178 -4.94 -5.15 -2.90
N VAL A 179 -5.49 -4.20 -2.12
CA VAL A 179 -5.72 -2.83 -2.57
C VAL A 179 -5.26 -1.88 -1.48
N ILE A 180 -4.44 -0.90 -1.82
CA ILE A 180 -4.02 0.19 -0.94
C ILE A 180 -4.69 1.48 -1.43
N ASN A 181 -5.70 1.97 -0.73
CA ASN A 181 -6.40 3.19 -1.08
C ASN A 181 -5.97 4.34 -0.16
N ILE A 182 -5.18 5.25 -0.69
CA ILE A 182 -4.69 6.46 -0.02
C ILE A 182 -5.74 7.54 -0.20
N ILE A 183 -6.32 8.00 0.90
CA ILE A 183 -7.31 9.08 0.91
C ILE A 183 -6.64 10.35 1.40
N THR A 184 -6.63 11.37 0.56
CA THR A 184 -5.98 12.66 0.86
C THR A 184 -6.90 13.60 1.63
N LYS A 185 -6.31 14.61 2.27
CA LYS A 185 -7.04 15.71 2.90
C LYS A 185 -7.77 16.52 1.85
N GLN A 186 -9.06 16.69 2.06
CA GLN A 186 -9.91 17.48 1.19
C GLN A 186 -9.93 18.95 1.64
N ALA A 187 -10.60 19.80 0.88
CA ALA A 187 -10.71 21.24 1.15
C ALA A 187 -11.18 21.54 2.58
N GLU A 188 -12.14 20.76 3.10
CA GLU A 188 -12.71 20.92 4.44
C GLU A 188 -11.74 20.50 5.55
N ASP A 189 -10.87 19.51 5.29
CA ASP A 189 -9.85 19.05 6.22
C ASP A 189 -8.71 20.05 6.37
N ILE A 190 -8.36 20.74 5.29
CA ILE A 190 -7.30 21.75 5.23
C ILE A 190 -7.80 23.09 5.74
N ASN A 191 -8.88 23.61 5.15
CA ASN A 191 -9.48 24.92 5.41
C ASN A 191 -8.46 26.01 5.75
N GLY A 192 -7.43 26.13 4.92
CA GLY A 192 -6.29 26.97 5.19
C GLY A 192 -5.10 26.68 4.28
N LEU A 193 -3.94 26.93 4.86
CA LEU A 193 -2.63 26.67 4.26
C LEU A 193 -1.80 25.87 5.26
N ILE A 194 -1.17 24.79 4.80
CA ILE A 194 -0.20 24.00 5.55
C ILE A 194 1.10 24.00 4.75
N ILE A 195 2.20 24.41 5.38
CA ILE A 195 3.54 24.33 4.81
C ILE A 195 4.38 23.47 5.75
N SER A 196 5.11 22.49 5.23
CA SER A 196 6.04 21.71 6.05
C SER A 196 7.36 21.47 5.33
N GLY A 197 8.46 21.66 6.07
CA GLY A 197 9.80 21.30 5.67
C GLY A 197 10.29 20.11 6.47
N THR A 198 10.96 19.17 5.82
CA THR A 198 11.57 18.00 6.46
C THR A 198 13.00 17.87 6.00
N TYR A 199 13.93 17.73 6.96
CA TYR A 199 15.33 17.42 6.73
C TYR A 199 15.71 16.15 7.50
N GLY A 200 16.34 15.21 6.83
CA GLY A 200 16.87 13.98 7.40
C GLY A 200 18.38 13.85 7.14
N GLN A 201 19.13 13.46 8.15
CA GLN A 201 20.57 13.24 8.07
C GLN A 201 20.89 11.79 8.44
N MET A 202 21.47 11.05 7.51
CA MET A 202 22.07 9.74 7.71
C MET A 202 23.54 9.89 8.14
N GLU A 203 24.25 8.79 8.30
CA GLU A 203 25.65 8.83 8.77
C GLU A 203 26.61 9.50 7.76
N LYS A 204 26.43 9.24 6.47
CA LYS A 204 27.37 9.71 5.42
C LYS A 204 26.75 10.74 4.48
N ASP A 205 25.41 10.81 4.40
CA ASP A 205 24.72 11.73 3.49
C ASP A 205 23.39 12.20 4.10
N PHE A 206 22.72 13.17 3.45
CA PHE A 206 21.34 13.49 3.82
C PHE A 206 20.39 12.34 3.43
N GLY A 207 19.42 12.02 4.28
CA GLY A 207 18.39 11.04 3.97
C GLY A 207 17.29 11.63 3.11
N ARG A 208 16.85 12.84 3.45
CA ARG A 208 15.81 13.59 2.73
C ARG A 208 15.86 15.08 3.02
N ARG A 209 15.35 15.86 2.07
CA ARG A 209 15.03 17.28 2.22
C ARG A 209 13.83 17.61 1.37
N ASN A 210 12.68 17.76 2.04
CA ASN A 210 11.39 17.87 1.39
C ASN A 210 10.67 19.15 1.82
N LEU A 211 9.99 19.78 0.88
CA LEU A 211 9.06 20.89 1.11
C LEU A 211 7.68 20.48 0.63
N ASN A 212 6.69 20.54 1.54
CA ASN A 212 5.29 20.21 1.24
C ASN A 212 4.42 21.48 1.40
N LEU A 213 3.43 21.60 0.52
CA LEU A 213 2.43 22.65 0.53
C LEU A 213 1.04 22.02 0.41
N LEU A 214 0.10 22.40 1.27
CA LEU A 214 -1.31 22.07 1.12
C LEU A 214 -2.15 23.34 1.29
N VAL A 215 -3.07 23.56 0.36
CA VAL A 215 -4.05 24.66 0.42
C VAL A 215 -5.42 24.06 0.17
N GLY A 216 -6.41 24.46 0.95
CA GLY A 216 -7.79 24.00 0.71
C GLY A 216 -8.82 24.93 1.30
N ARG A 217 -9.92 25.08 0.58
CA ARG A 217 -11.06 25.88 1.04
C ARG A 217 -12.36 25.42 0.39
N LYS A 218 -13.42 25.43 1.18
CA LYS A 218 -14.80 25.29 0.70
C LYS A 218 -15.52 26.62 0.82
N ILE A 219 -16.21 27.00 -0.25
CA ILE A 219 -17.03 28.22 -0.35
C ILE A 219 -18.37 27.77 -0.92
N ASN A 220 -19.41 27.73 -0.09
CA ASN A 220 -20.72 27.18 -0.45
C ASN A 220 -20.61 25.75 -1.03
N ASP A 221 -21.11 25.56 -2.25
CA ASP A 221 -21.07 24.28 -2.97
C ASP A 221 -19.74 24.02 -3.70
N PHE A 222 -18.86 25.01 -3.78
CA PHE A 222 -17.56 24.86 -4.41
C PHE A 222 -16.47 24.55 -3.39
N SER A 223 -15.67 23.54 -3.65
CA SER A 223 -14.47 23.23 -2.87
C SER A 223 -13.26 23.03 -3.78
N PHE A 224 -12.10 23.44 -3.31
CA PHE A 224 -10.84 23.15 -3.97
C PHE A 224 -9.76 22.81 -2.96
N SER A 225 -8.84 21.94 -3.36
CA SER A 225 -7.60 21.67 -2.65
C SER A 225 -6.44 21.52 -3.62
N LEU A 226 -5.27 21.99 -3.18
CA LEU A 226 -4.01 21.83 -3.87
C LEU A 226 -2.98 21.28 -2.87
N SER A 227 -2.27 20.23 -3.25
CA SER A 227 -1.10 19.77 -2.51
C SER A 227 0.09 19.60 -3.43
N GLY A 228 1.28 19.84 -2.92
CA GLY A 228 2.52 19.72 -3.66
C GLY A 228 3.66 19.24 -2.77
N LEU A 229 4.61 18.52 -3.37
CA LEU A 229 5.86 18.10 -2.79
C LEU A 229 6.99 18.38 -3.78
N ILE A 230 8.02 19.05 -3.31
CA ILE A 230 9.33 19.11 -3.98
C ILE A 230 10.34 18.54 -3.00
N GLY A 231 11.12 17.56 -3.45
CA GLY A 231 12.00 16.86 -2.54
C GLY A 231 13.24 16.28 -3.20
N GLN A 232 14.16 15.92 -2.35
CA GLN A 232 15.34 15.12 -2.65
C GLN A 232 15.56 14.13 -1.53
N GLY A 233 15.97 12.91 -1.87
CA GLY A 233 16.28 11.86 -0.92
C GLY A 233 17.37 10.95 -1.42
N GLN A 234 17.86 10.09 -0.55
CA GLN A 234 18.77 9.01 -0.85
C GLN A 234 18.16 7.69 -0.39
N ARG A 235 18.28 6.64 -1.22
CA ARG A 235 17.82 5.29 -0.83
C ARG A 235 18.69 4.74 0.29
N SER A 236 19.99 4.97 0.21
CA SER A 236 21.00 4.52 1.18
C SER A 236 22.24 5.40 1.13
N ASP A 237 23.01 5.40 2.20
CA ASP A 237 24.37 5.97 2.30
C ASP A 237 25.42 4.89 2.61
N GLN A 238 25.04 3.61 2.49
CA GLN A 238 25.90 2.46 2.76
C GLN A 238 26.72 2.07 1.52
N ILE A 239 27.55 1.05 1.67
CA ILE A 239 28.31 0.45 0.56
C ILE A 239 27.47 -0.72 0.03
N TYR A 240 27.23 -0.75 -1.27
CA TYR A 240 26.72 -1.90 -1.99
C TYR A 240 27.89 -2.70 -2.55
N THR A 241 27.78 -4.03 -2.49
CA THR A 241 28.76 -4.98 -3.08
C THR A 241 27.98 -5.99 -3.91
N ASP A 242 28.36 -6.15 -5.17
CA ASP A 242 27.76 -7.11 -6.11
C ASP A 242 28.28 -8.54 -5.92
N TYR A 243 27.80 -9.48 -6.73
CA TYR A 243 28.23 -10.89 -6.69
C TYR A 243 29.68 -11.10 -7.14
N SER A 244 30.30 -10.11 -7.79
CA SER A 244 31.69 -10.13 -8.24
C SER A 244 32.65 -9.43 -7.26
N ASP A 245 32.21 -9.15 -6.03
CA ASP A 245 32.93 -8.40 -5.00
C ASP A 245 33.31 -6.95 -5.41
N THR A 246 32.65 -6.41 -6.46
CA THR A 246 32.79 -5.01 -6.82
C THR A 246 31.88 -4.17 -5.92
N SER A 247 32.41 -3.03 -5.47
CA SER A 247 31.67 -2.20 -4.50
C SER A 247 31.63 -0.74 -4.92
N TYR A 248 30.51 -0.06 -4.56
CA TYR A 248 30.42 1.40 -4.64
C TYR A 248 29.70 1.99 -3.41
N SER A 249 29.95 3.27 -3.15
CA SER A 249 29.20 4.01 -2.13
C SER A 249 27.88 4.51 -2.69
N MET A 250 26.78 4.15 -2.05
CA MET A 250 25.43 4.63 -2.43
C MET A 250 25.21 6.10 -2.03
N ALA A 251 26.02 6.67 -1.13
CA ALA A 251 25.97 8.08 -0.77
C ALA A 251 26.16 8.97 -2.01
N GLY A 252 25.18 9.84 -2.30
CA GLY A 252 25.15 10.68 -3.50
C GLY A 252 24.80 9.95 -4.81
N SER A 253 24.74 8.61 -4.80
CA SER A 253 24.52 7.78 -6.01
C SER A 253 23.19 7.03 -6.02
N SER A 254 22.33 7.21 -5.00
CA SER A 254 21.06 6.51 -4.85
C SER A 254 19.86 7.46 -4.63
N ASN A 255 19.79 8.50 -5.48
CA ASN A 255 18.80 9.58 -5.31
C ASN A 255 17.35 9.11 -5.48
N LEU A 256 16.45 9.76 -4.73
CA LEU A 256 15.00 9.62 -4.76
C LEU A 256 14.37 11.02 -4.75
N ASN A 257 14.11 11.58 -5.93
CA ASN A 257 13.78 12.99 -6.12
C ASN A 257 12.33 13.17 -6.61
N PRO A 258 11.35 13.36 -5.70
CA PRO A 258 9.96 13.62 -6.07
C PRO A 258 9.72 15.09 -6.44
N ASN A 259 8.87 15.27 -7.46
CA ASN A 259 8.15 16.50 -7.74
C ASN A 259 6.70 16.13 -8.00
N TYR A 260 5.82 16.49 -7.08
CA TYR A 260 4.45 16.05 -7.09
C TYR A 260 3.47 17.19 -6.87
N VAL A 261 2.37 17.18 -7.61
CA VAL A 261 1.26 18.13 -7.45
C VAL A 261 -0.07 17.38 -7.60
N ASN A 262 -1.03 17.70 -6.74
CA ASN A 262 -2.38 17.15 -6.78
C ASN A 262 -3.38 18.31 -6.57
N LEU A 263 -4.17 18.59 -7.60
CA LEU A 263 -5.26 19.56 -7.60
C LEU A 263 -6.58 18.80 -7.59
N ALA A 264 -7.48 19.17 -6.69
CA ALA A 264 -8.85 18.68 -6.70
C ALA A 264 -9.83 19.86 -6.56
N ALA A 265 -10.92 19.79 -7.31
CA ALA A 265 -12.01 20.75 -7.24
C ALA A 265 -13.34 20.01 -7.31
N SER A 266 -14.36 20.51 -6.61
CA SER A 266 -15.72 19.97 -6.73
C SER A 266 -16.77 21.08 -6.68
N TYR A 267 -17.85 20.86 -7.40
CA TYR A 267 -19.04 21.70 -7.38
C TYR A 267 -20.29 20.81 -7.41
N LYS A 268 -21.03 20.79 -6.31
CA LYS A 268 -22.18 19.91 -6.12
C LYS A 268 -21.81 18.43 -6.37
N ASP A 269 -22.44 17.81 -7.35
CA ASP A 269 -22.32 16.39 -7.70
C ASP A 269 -21.09 16.11 -8.60
N LEU A 270 -20.41 17.15 -9.11
CA LEU A 270 -19.28 17.06 -10.04
C LEU A 270 -17.96 17.29 -9.32
N SER A 271 -16.96 16.45 -9.59
CA SER A 271 -15.60 16.64 -9.11
C SER A 271 -14.57 16.41 -10.21
N PHE A 272 -13.50 17.19 -10.16
CA PHE A 272 -12.35 17.12 -11.05
C PHE A 272 -11.08 16.96 -10.22
N ARG A 273 -10.14 16.16 -10.71
CA ARG A 273 -8.80 16.00 -10.14
C ARG A 273 -7.76 15.99 -11.23
N ALA A 274 -6.61 16.59 -10.97
CA ALA A 274 -5.41 16.50 -11.80
C ALA A 274 -4.20 16.23 -10.91
N ILE A 275 -3.36 15.28 -11.29
CA ILE A 275 -2.12 14.91 -10.59
C ILE A 275 -0.98 14.97 -11.58
N GLY A 276 0.10 15.67 -11.21
CA GLY A 276 1.41 15.57 -11.85
C GLY A 276 2.36 14.86 -10.89
N ASP A 277 2.94 13.77 -11.32
CA ASP A 277 3.87 12.94 -10.55
C ASP A 277 5.14 12.74 -11.36
N PHE A 278 6.23 13.40 -10.95
CA PHE A 278 7.50 13.41 -11.63
C PHE A 278 8.58 12.92 -10.67
N PHE A 279 8.80 11.64 -10.66
CA PHE A 279 9.75 10.99 -9.77
C PHE A 279 10.98 10.54 -10.53
N LYS A 280 12.15 10.89 -9.99
CA LYS A 280 13.44 10.53 -10.57
C LYS A 280 14.29 9.81 -9.54
N THR A 281 14.75 8.63 -9.93
CA THR A 281 15.73 7.86 -9.16
C THR A 281 17.09 7.90 -9.83
N THR A 282 18.14 7.63 -9.07
CA THR A 282 19.45 7.28 -9.64
C THR A 282 19.95 6.01 -8.98
N MET A 283 20.60 5.17 -9.74
CA MET A 283 21.19 3.93 -9.25
C MET A 283 22.47 3.61 -10.02
N GLN A 284 23.37 2.93 -9.36
CA GLN A 284 24.62 2.41 -9.97
C GLN A 284 24.62 0.88 -9.95
N ASP A 285 23.77 0.29 -9.13
CA ASP A 285 23.43 -1.12 -9.05
C ASP A 285 22.37 -1.42 -10.12
N GLY A 286 22.76 -1.80 -11.29
CA GLY A 286 21.83 -2.03 -12.41
C GLY A 286 21.43 -3.48 -12.57
N TYR A 287 20.67 -3.72 -13.63
CA TYR A 287 20.21 -5.03 -14.05
C TYR A 287 21.35 -6.06 -14.12
N GLY A 288 21.08 -7.27 -13.65
CA GLY A 288 22.03 -8.39 -13.73
C GLY A 288 23.23 -8.26 -12.78
N ASP A 289 23.09 -7.51 -11.69
CA ASP A 289 24.15 -7.30 -10.67
C ASP A 289 25.45 -6.72 -11.25
N VAL A 290 25.31 -5.81 -12.19
CA VAL A 290 26.45 -5.10 -12.78
C VAL A 290 26.50 -3.69 -12.23
N ILE A 291 27.58 -3.36 -11.49
CA ILE A 291 27.83 -1.98 -11.05
C ILE A 291 28.24 -1.14 -12.27
N LYS A 292 27.41 -0.15 -12.59
CA LYS A 292 27.65 0.80 -13.67
C LYS A 292 28.79 1.77 -13.30
N GLN A 293 29.48 2.34 -14.33
CA GLN A 293 30.58 3.29 -14.09
C GLN A 293 30.15 4.61 -13.43
N GLY A 294 28.85 4.90 -13.43
CA GLY A 294 28.25 6.06 -12.78
C GLY A 294 26.78 5.88 -12.49
N ALA A 295 26.24 6.77 -11.67
CA ALA A 295 24.83 6.73 -11.29
C ALA A 295 23.93 7.07 -12.51
N VAL A 296 23.09 6.12 -12.91
CA VAL A 296 22.16 6.25 -14.04
C VAL A 296 20.81 6.79 -13.56
N PRO A 297 20.31 7.89 -14.14
CA PRO A 297 18.99 8.40 -13.80
C PRO A 297 17.87 7.62 -14.50
N THR A 298 16.89 7.18 -13.72
CA THR A 298 15.63 6.61 -14.21
C THR A 298 14.47 7.49 -13.80
N SER A 299 13.57 7.80 -14.73
CA SER A 299 12.45 8.71 -14.51
C SER A 299 11.12 7.98 -14.61
N PHE A 300 10.22 8.29 -13.67
CA PHE A 300 8.85 7.82 -13.61
C PHE A 300 7.94 9.04 -13.66
N ASN A 301 7.59 9.48 -14.87
CA ASN A 301 6.78 10.67 -15.04
C ASN A 301 5.35 10.27 -15.37
N ALA A 302 4.39 10.87 -14.69
CA ALA A 302 2.97 10.59 -14.89
C ALA A 302 2.12 11.84 -14.75
N VAL A 303 1.10 11.94 -15.58
CA VAL A 303 0.02 12.92 -15.45
C VAL A 303 -1.31 12.17 -15.44
N PHE A 304 -2.13 12.47 -14.45
CA PHE A 304 -3.46 11.88 -14.29
C PHE A 304 -4.52 12.98 -14.30
N SER A 305 -5.68 12.67 -14.84
CA SER A 305 -6.87 13.48 -14.71
C SER A 305 -8.11 12.63 -14.47
N GLU A 306 -9.00 13.12 -13.62
CA GLU A 306 -10.27 12.45 -13.32
C GLU A 306 -11.40 13.47 -13.42
N LEU A 307 -12.49 13.09 -14.09
CA LEU A 307 -13.79 13.74 -14.00
C LEU A 307 -14.78 12.73 -13.43
N LYS A 308 -15.41 13.07 -12.31
CA LYS A 308 -16.36 12.19 -11.62
C LYS A 308 -17.67 12.94 -11.36
N TYR A 309 -18.78 12.26 -11.65
CA TYR A 309 -20.12 12.72 -11.37
C TYR A 309 -20.84 11.71 -10.49
N VAL A 310 -21.39 12.14 -9.34
CA VAL A 310 -22.12 11.28 -8.41
C VAL A 310 -23.50 11.84 -8.21
N LYS A 311 -24.53 11.09 -8.60
CA LYS A 311 -25.92 11.49 -8.46
C LYS A 311 -26.71 10.58 -7.55
N GLN A 312 -27.23 11.13 -6.47
CA GLN A 312 -28.26 10.49 -5.67
C GLN A 312 -29.61 10.69 -6.36
N LEU A 313 -30.15 9.63 -6.98
CA LEU A 313 -31.43 9.70 -7.70
C LEU A 313 -32.62 9.66 -6.73
N ASN A 314 -32.51 8.82 -5.68
CA ASN A 314 -33.45 8.75 -4.59
C ASN A 314 -32.76 8.16 -3.34
N LYS A 315 -33.45 8.01 -2.22
CA LYS A 315 -32.90 7.51 -0.95
C LYS A 315 -32.19 6.13 -1.07
N ASN A 316 -32.58 5.35 -2.06
CA ASN A 316 -32.13 3.96 -2.22
C ASN A 316 -31.18 3.75 -3.41
N PHE A 317 -31.03 4.73 -4.30
CA PHE A 317 -30.32 4.53 -5.56
C PHE A 317 -29.41 5.71 -5.90
N ASN A 318 -28.14 5.43 -6.06
CA ASN A 318 -27.16 6.38 -6.58
C ASN A 318 -26.38 5.80 -7.77
N ILE A 319 -25.92 6.69 -8.63
CA ILE A 319 -25.05 6.40 -9.76
C ILE A 319 -23.79 7.25 -9.63
N SER A 320 -22.66 6.64 -9.90
CA SER A 320 -21.36 7.30 -10.01
C SER A 320 -20.75 6.99 -11.37
N THR A 321 -20.47 8.02 -12.15
CA THR A 321 -19.76 7.91 -13.42
C THR A 321 -18.38 8.56 -13.26
N ARG A 322 -17.35 7.93 -13.84
CA ARG A 322 -15.97 8.39 -13.77
C ARG A 322 -15.29 8.21 -15.10
N VAL A 323 -14.56 9.23 -15.52
CA VAL A 323 -13.64 9.18 -16.65
C VAL A 323 -12.26 9.54 -16.11
N ASN A 324 -11.30 8.63 -16.28
CA ASN A 324 -9.91 8.83 -15.90
C ASN A 324 -9.03 8.77 -17.13
N TYR A 325 -8.08 9.67 -17.21
CA TYR A 325 -7.00 9.60 -18.19
C TYR A 325 -5.66 9.66 -17.45
N LYS A 326 -4.75 8.74 -17.79
CA LYS A 326 -3.35 8.78 -17.36
C LYS A 326 -2.42 8.69 -18.56
N ASN A 327 -1.35 9.47 -18.52
CA ASN A 327 -0.25 9.41 -19.48
C ASN A 327 1.06 9.34 -18.72
N GLN A 328 1.91 8.38 -19.07
CA GLN A 328 3.08 8.02 -18.28
C GLN A 328 4.29 7.74 -19.19
N THR A 329 5.47 8.05 -18.67
CA THR A 329 6.76 7.56 -19.17
C THR A 329 7.48 6.86 -18.03
N PRO A 330 7.05 5.62 -17.67
CA PRO A 330 7.72 4.84 -16.63
C PRO A 330 9.06 4.34 -17.12
N TRP A 331 9.99 4.13 -16.21
CA TRP A 331 11.30 3.52 -16.47
C TRP A 331 12.17 4.24 -17.50
N LYS A 332 11.84 5.50 -17.84
CA LYS A 332 12.64 6.23 -18.80
C LYS A 332 14.08 6.38 -18.32
N SER A 333 15.01 5.71 -18.99
CA SER A 333 16.45 5.76 -18.72
C SER A 333 17.23 6.11 -19.96
N GLY A 334 18.36 6.83 -19.77
CA GLY A 334 19.36 7.03 -20.82
C GLY A 334 20.50 6.04 -20.61
N GLY A 335 20.87 5.28 -21.64
CA GLY A 335 21.94 4.31 -21.54
C GLY A 335 23.28 4.94 -21.11
N TYR A 336 23.95 4.30 -20.16
CA TYR A 336 25.36 4.49 -19.87
C TYR A 336 26.08 3.26 -20.42
N ASP A 337 27.06 3.50 -21.31
CA ASP A 337 28.00 2.47 -21.78
C ASP A 337 27.43 1.13 -22.24
N PHE A 338 26.64 1.06 -23.30
CA PHE A 338 26.11 -0.15 -23.97
C PHE A 338 24.64 -0.51 -23.71
N GLU A 339 23.93 0.11 -22.82
CA GLU A 339 22.47 -0.09 -22.70
C GLU A 339 21.73 0.80 -23.68
N SER A 340 20.77 0.22 -24.41
CA SER A 340 19.87 0.98 -25.28
C SER A 340 19.01 1.93 -24.40
N GLU A 341 18.79 3.15 -24.88
CA GLU A 341 17.87 4.08 -24.27
C GLU A 341 16.47 3.44 -24.17
N TYR A 342 15.88 3.44 -22.96
CA TYR A 342 14.51 3.02 -22.77
C TYR A 342 13.58 4.24 -22.64
N HIS A 343 12.66 4.39 -23.58
CA HIS A 343 11.69 5.49 -23.57
C HIS A 343 10.37 5.09 -24.20
N VAL A 344 9.50 4.47 -23.41
CA VAL A 344 8.13 4.14 -23.82
C VAL A 344 7.16 5.13 -23.16
N ASN A 345 6.29 5.75 -23.95
CA ASN A 345 5.18 6.56 -23.47
C ASN A 345 3.91 5.73 -23.52
N ALA A 346 3.21 5.63 -22.39
CA ALA A 346 1.98 4.86 -22.27
C ALA A 346 0.83 5.73 -21.74
N GLY A 347 -0.34 5.58 -22.34
CA GLY A 347 -1.58 6.25 -21.95
C GLY A 347 -2.71 5.26 -21.75
N ARG A 348 -3.57 5.53 -20.76
CA ARG A 348 -4.81 4.78 -20.51
C ARG A 348 -5.98 5.73 -20.32
N LEU A 349 -7.06 5.52 -21.06
CA LEU A 349 -8.35 6.13 -20.81
C LEU A 349 -9.26 5.09 -20.16
N ILE A 350 -9.84 5.40 -19.00
CA ILE A 350 -10.75 4.51 -18.28
C ILE A 350 -12.10 5.20 -18.15
N GLU A 351 -13.15 4.52 -18.51
CA GLU A 351 -14.55 4.90 -18.29
C GLU A 351 -15.21 3.90 -17.37
N ASN A 352 -15.81 4.38 -16.27
CA ASN A 352 -16.44 3.53 -15.26
C ASN A 352 -17.80 4.09 -14.87
N ILE A 353 -18.80 3.23 -14.81
CA ILE A 353 -20.11 3.52 -14.24
C ILE A 353 -20.41 2.53 -13.14
N THR A 354 -20.86 3.03 -11.98
CA THR A 354 -21.23 2.20 -10.84
C THR A 354 -22.60 2.64 -10.35
N ALA A 355 -23.52 1.70 -10.22
CA ALA A 355 -24.84 1.87 -9.63
C ALA A 355 -24.91 1.17 -8.28
N ASN A 356 -25.43 1.84 -7.28
CA ASN A 356 -25.61 1.30 -5.94
C ASN A 356 -27.10 1.38 -5.59
N TYR A 357 -27.72 0.22 -5.35
CA TYR A 357 -29.14 0.10 -5.07
C TYR A 357 -29.39 -0.61 -3.72
N SER A 358 -29.98 0.10 -2.77
CA SER A 358 -30.39 -0.45 -1.48
C SER A 358 -31.91 -0.66 -1.47
N THR A 359 -32.37 -1.90 -1.65
CA THR A 359 -33.81 -2.21 -1.61
C THR A 359 -34.41 -1.80 -0.25
N ASN A 360 -33.65 -2.05 0.82
CA ASN A 360 -33.94 -1.68 2.19
C ASN A 360 -32.62 -1.72 3.02
N ARG A 361 -32.70 -1.56 4.34
CA ARG A 361 -31.53 -1.63 5.23
C ARG A 361 -30.82 -3.00 5.27
N TYR A 362 -31.43 -4.05 4.72
CA TYR A 362 -30.91 -5.42 4.76
C TYR A 362 -30.30 -5.89 3.45
N VAL A 363 -30.71 -5.31 2.32
CA VAL A 363 -30.30 -5.78 0.99
C VAL A 363 -29.73 -4.61 0.18
N ASN A 364 -28.49 -4.78 -0.26
CA ASN A 364 -27.81 -3.83 -1.11
C ASN A 364 -27.18 -4.54 -2.30
N PHE A 365 -27.29 -3.95 -3.47
CA PHE A 365 -26.67 -4.37 -4.70
C PHE A 365 -25.78 -3.28 -5.27
N ILE A 366 -24.63 -3.67 -5.79
CA ILE A 366 -23.72 -2.82 -6.53
C ILE A 366 -23.50 -3.46 -7.89
N PHE A 367 -23.64 -2.67 -8.94
CA PHE A 367 -23.37 -3.06 -10.30
C PHE A 367 -22.40 -2.06 -10.92
N GLY A 368 -21.49 -2.53 -11.74
CA GLY A 368 -20.61 -1.64 -12.46
C GLY A 368 -20.23 -2.19 -13.82
N ALA A 369 -19.95 -1.27 -14.70
CA ALA A 369 -19.30 -1.54 -15.99
C ALA A 369 -18.07 -0.63 -16.10
N GLU A 370 -17.02 -1.15 -16.73
CA GLU A 370 -15.76 -0.46 -16.93
C GLU A 370 -15.23 -0.81 -18.31
N CYS A 371 -14.72 0.19 -19.01
CA CYS A 371 -13.89 -0.05 -20.17
C CYS A 371 -12.62 0.77 -20.06
N TYR A 372 -11.51 0.25 -20.57
CA TYR A 372 -10.31 1.04 -20.75
C TYR A 372 -9.63 0.75 -22.07
N GLN A 373 -8.90 1.76 -22.54
CA GLN A 373 -8.07 1.68 -23.73
C GLN A 373 -6.65 2.06 -23.36
N ASP A 374 -5.71 1.16 -23.62
CA ASP A 374 -4.28 1.37 -23.51
C ASP A 374 -3.66 1.71 -24.85
N ASN A 375 -2.70 2.61 -24.81
CA ASN A 375 -1.89 3.02 -25.93
C ASN A 375 -0.44 3.16 -25.46
N ALA A 376 0.48 2.43 -26.04
CA ALA A 376 1.91 2.59 -25.73
C ALA A 376 2.72 2.81 -27.01
N ILE A 377 3.68 3.73 -26.95
CA ILE A 377 4.49 4.16 -28.08
C ILE A 377 5.95 4.15 -27.67
N ASP A 378 6.77 3.37 -28.37
CA ASP A 378 8.23 3.45 -28.29
C ASP A 378 8.70 4.77 -28.92
N LYS A 379 9.43 5.55 -28.16
CA LYS A 379 10.02 6.85 -28.55
C LYS A 379 11.47 6.74 -28.97
N THR A 380 12.02 5.54 -28.91
CA THR A 380 13.39 5.23 -29.35
C THR A 380 13.36 4.59 -30.75
N ASP A 381 14.52 4.34 -31.30
CA ASP A 381 14.69 3.55 -32.52
C ASP A 381 15.07 2.09 -32.21
N SER A 382 15.08 1.70 -30.94
CA SER A 382 15.52 0.39 -30.47
C SER A 382 14.53 -0.76 -30.78
N GLY A 383 13.25 -0.43 -31.04
CA GLY A 383 12.23 -1.45 -31.36
C GLY A 383 11.80 -2.24 -30.13
N TYR A 384 11.28 -1.57 -29.11
CA TYR A 384 10.82 -2.20 -27.86
C TYR A 384 9.75 -3.29 -28.05
N PHE A 385 8.80 -3.09 -28.97
CA PHE A 385 7.73 -4.05 -29.18
C PHE A 385 8.14 -5.22 -30.07
N SER A 386 7.93 -6.44 -29.59
CA SER A 386 8.34 -7.71 -30.23
C SER A 386 7.72 -7.93 -31.64
N ASN A 387 6.58 -7.30 -31.93
CA ASN A 387 5.95 -7.34 -33.24
C ASN A 387 6.65 -6.43 -34.29
N GLY A 388 7.73 -5.74 -33.92
CA GLY A 388 8.45 -4.79 -34.79
C GLY A 388 7.73 -3.46 -35.00
N GLU A 389 6.61 -3.23 -34.35
CA GLU A 389 5.88 -1.97 -34.42
C GLU A 389 6.33 -0.97 -33.36
N LYS A 390 6.18 0.32 -33.67
CA LYS A 390 6.48 1.40 -32.66
C LYS A 390 5.31 1.69 -31.72
N LYS A 391 4.18 0.99 -31.89
CA LYS A 391 2.95 1.30 -31.14
C LYS A 391 2.08 0.07 -30.94
N VAL A 392 1.54 -0.07 -29.72
CA VAL A 392 0.52 -1.06 -29.39
C VAL A 392 -0.73 -0.39 -28.83
N ASN A 393 -1.90 -1.02 -29.07
CA ASN A 393 -3.17 -0.59 -28.50
C ASN A 393 -3.92 -1.81 -27.97
N TYR A 394 -4.43 -1.72 -26.75
CA TYR A 394 -5.23 -2.76 -26.12
C TYR A 394 -6.54 -2.18 -25.58
N GLN A 395 -7.56 -3.02 -25.48
CA GLN A 395 -8.86 -2.66 -24.94
C GLN A 395 -9.31 -3.70 -23.93
N ASN A 396 -9.94 -3.25 -22.86
CA ASN A 396 -10.59 -4.12 -21.88
C ASN A 396 -12.02 -3.66 -21.64
N TYR A 397 -12.93 -4.63 -21.51
CA TYR A 397 -14.32 -4.43 -21.17
C TYR A 397 -14.65 -5.30 -19.97
N ALA A 398 -15.24 -4.70 -18.92
CA ALA A 398 -15.53 -5.42 -17.71
C ALA A 398 -16.91 -5.10 -17.17
N GLY A 399 -17.51 -6.09 -16.51
CA GLY A 399 -18.74 -5.94 -15.78
C GLY A 399 -18.63 -6.63 -14.42
N PHE A 400 -19.16 -6.02 -13.37
CA PHE A 400 -19.19 -6.62 -12.05
C PHE A 400 -20.52 -6.40 -11.33
N ALA A 401 -20.84 -7.33 -10.45
CA ALA A 401 -21.99 -7.23 -9.56
C ALA A 401 -21.66 -7.76 -8.17
N GLN A 402 -22.18 -7.14 -7.14
CA GLN A 402 -22.07 -7.61 -5.77
C GLN A 402 -23.37 -7.39 -5.01
N GLY A 403 -23.84 -8.40 -4.30
CA GLY A 403 -24.97 -8.35 -3.38
C GLY A 403 -24.52 -8.50 -1.94
N LEU A 404 -25.03 -7.67 -1.05
CA LEU A 404 -24.91 -7.78 0.41
C LEU A 404 -26.31 -7.99 0.99
N ILE A 405 -26.52 -9.15 1.62
CA ILE A 405 -27.79 -9.53 2.24
C ILE A 405 -27.55 -9.71 3.74
N LYS A 406 -28.12 -8.82 4.55
CA LYS A 406 -28.03 -8.86 6.01
C LYS A 406 -29.17 -9.69 6.59
N THR A 407 -28.85 -10.74 7.34
CA THR A 407 -29.83 -11.53 8.08
C THR A 407 -29.52 -11.53 9.59
N LYS A 408 -30.40 -12.06 10.41
CA LYS A 408 -30.17 -12.13 11.85
C LYS A 408 -28.95 -12.98 12.22
N PRO A 409 -28.78 -14.23 11.69
CA PRO A 409 -27.61 -15.04 12.07
C PRO A 409 -26.32 -14.64 11.36
N VAL A 410 -26.35 -14.23 10.06
CA VAL A 410 -25.18 -13.99 9.22
C VAL A 410 -25.50 -13.05 8.06
N ASN A 411 -24.53 -12.27 7.61
CA ASN A 411 -24.64 -11.50 6.37
C ASN A 411 -23.97 -12.28 5.24
N PHE A 412 -24.64 -12.36 4.09
CA PHE A 412 -24.12 -12.99 2.88
C PHE A 412 -23.60 -11.94 1.93
N ILE A 413 -22.42 -12.18 1.37
CA ILE A 413 -21.83 -11.40 0.31
C ILE A 413 -21.62 -12.34 -0.88
N LEU A 414 -22.17 -11.95 -2.02
CA LEU A 414 -22.00 -12.66 -3.28
C LEU A 414 -21.55 -11.63 -4.32
N GLY A 415 -20.47 -11.88 -5.02
CA GLY A 415 -19.98 -10.99 -6.05
C GLY A 415 -19.30 -11.75 -7.16
N ALA A 416 -19.24 -11.14 -8.33
CA ALA A 416 -18.47 -11.64 -9.47
C ALA A 416 -18.08 -10.48 -10.38
N ARG A 417 -16.99 -10.67 -11.10
CA ARG A 417 -16.52 -9.80 -12.18
C ARG A 417 -16.12 -10.63 -13.38
N PHE A 418 -16.43 -10.12 -14.54
CA PHE A 418 -15.98 -10.62 -15.83
C PHE A 418 -15.22 -9.50 -16.56
N ASP A 419 -14.04 -9.82 -17.10
CA ASP A 419 -13.23 -8.96 -17.94
C ASP A 419 -13.00 -9.64 -19.29
N TYR A 420 -12.92 -8.87 -20.35
CA TYR A 420 -12.47 -9.29 -21.68
C TYR A 420 -11.43 -8.31 -22.19
N HIS A 421 -10.23 -8.79 -22.45
CA HIS A 421 -9.11 -7.99 -22.94
C HIS A 421 -8.68 -8.44 -24.33
N SER A 422 -8.38 -7.48 -25.21
CA SER A 422 -8.08 -7.73 -26.63
C SER A 422 -6.83 -8.58 -26.88
N ALA A 423 -5.87 -8.66 -25.93
CA ALA A 423 -4.64 -9.43 -26.11
C ALA A 423 -4.67 -10.81 -25.46
N PHE A 424 -5.18 -10.95 -24.21
CA PHE A 424 -5.10 -12.20 -23.46
C PHE A 424 -6.46 -12.88 -23.22
N GLY A 425 -7.57 -12.31 -23.72
CA GLY A 425 -8.91 -12.92 -23.65
C GLY A 425 -9.64 -12.58 -22.35
N ASP A 426 -10.37 -13.54 -21.81
CA ASP A 426 -11.31 -13.35 -20.71
C ASP A 426 -10.77 -13.76 -19.35
N ALA A 427 -11.32 -13.13 -18.31
CA ALA A 427 -11.12 -13.51 -16.93
C ALA A 427 -12.46 -13.40 -16.16
N PHE A 428 -12.78 -14.42 -15.35
CA PHE A 428 -13.95 -14.44 -14.49
C PHE A 428 -13.54 -14.77 -13.07
N VAL A 429 -13.96 -13.93 -12.12
CA VAL A 429 -13.59 -14.09 -10.71
C VAL A 429 -14.81 -13.95 -9.78
N PRO A 430 -15.23 -15.04 -9.11
CA PRO A 430 -16.29 -15.04 -8.11
C PRO A 430 -15.76 -14.67 -6.71
N ARG A 431 -16.69 -14.22 -5.87
CA ARG A 431 -16.46 -13.93 -4.46
C ARG A 431 -17.66 -14.32 -3.62
N VAL A 432 -17.41 -15.00 -2.50
CA VAL A 432 -18.41 -15.39 -1.51
C VAL A 432 -17.91 -15.03 -0.13
N GLY A 433 -18.78 -14.46 0.70
CA GLY A 433 -18.43 -14.12 2.08
C GLY A 433 -19.60 -14.28 3.05
N LEU A 434 -19.27 -14.69 4.25
CA LEU A 434 -20.14 -14.74 5.41
C LEU A 434 -19.56 -13.82 6.47
N THR A 435 -20.31 -12.80 6.89
CA THR A 435 -19.85 -11.86 7.92
C THR A 435 -20.91 -11.63 8.97
N LYS A 436 -20.52 -11.39 10.21
CA LYS A 436 -21.43 -10.92 11.23
C LYS A 436 -20.72 -10.07 12.25
N LYS A 437 -21.35 -8.97 12.62
CA LYS A 437 -20.97 -8.11 13.71
C LYS A 437 -22.01 -8.17 14.81
N TYR A 438 -21.55 -8.50 16.00
CA TYR A 438 -22.26 -8.33 17.28
C TYR A 438 -21.67 -7.14 18.04
N ASP A 439 -22.17 -6.82 19.19
CA ASP A 439 -21.65 -5.70 19.98
C ASP A 439 -20.13 -5.82 20.21
N ARG A 440 -19.69 -6.90 20.85
CA ARG A 440 -18.25 -7.10 21.17
C ARG A 440 -17.51 -7.96 20.18
N PHE A 441 -18.19 -8.81 19.43
CA PHE A 441 -17.59 -9.83 18.58
C PHE A 441 -17.96 -9.61 17.12
N HIS A 442 -17.05 -9.97 16.21
CA HIS A 442 -17.36 -10.18 14.80
C HIS A 442 -16.60 -11.36 14.24
N TYR A 443 -17.10 -11.91 13.17
CA TYR A 443 -16.39 -12.91 12.37
C TYR A 443 -16.63 -12.67 10.88
N LYS A 444 -15.67 -13.17 10.08
CA LYS A 444 -15.73 -13.20 8.62
C LYS A 444 -15.19 -14.54 8.16
N ILE A 445 -15.86 -15.15 7.18
CA ILE A 445 -15.41 -16.33 6.45
C ILE A 445 -15.53 -15.95 4.98
N LEU A 446 -14.42 -15.92 4.27
CA LEU A 446 -14.34 -15.36 2.92
C LEU A 446 -13.67 -16.36 1.99
N PHE A 447 -14.25 -16.52 0.80
CA PHE A 447 -13.60 -17.13 -0.34
C PHE A 447 -13.65 -16.15 -1.50
N SER A 448 -12.50 -15.89 -2.09
CA SER A 448 -12.41 -14.99 -3.23
C SER A 448 -11.40 -15.54 -4.24
N GLN A 449 -11.78 -15.53 -5.50
CA GLN A 449 -10.85 -15.66 -6.59
C GLN A 449 -10.47 -14.26 -7.08
N SER A 450 -9.22 -14.07 -7.44
CA SER A 450 -8.68 -12.88 -8.07
C SER A 450 -7.82 -13.28 -9.27
N PHE A 451 -7.49 -12.29 -10.10
CA PHE A 451 -6.56 -12.51 -11.19
C PHE A 451 -5.57 -11.33 -11.30
N LYS A 452 -4.37 -11.61 -11.80
CA LYS A 452 -3.46 -10.60 -12.32
C LYS A 452 -3.66 -10.49 -13.82
N SER A 453 -3.98 -9.29 -14.28
CA SER A 453 -3.97 -8.94 -15.69
C SER A 453 -2.52 -8.87 -16.18
N PRO A 454 -2.14 -9.57 -17.25
CA PRO A 454 -0.85 -9.34 -17.91
C PRO A 454 -0.67 -7.86 -18.24
N SER A 455 0.49 -7.32 -17.92
CA SER A 455 0.90 -5.95 -18.27
C SER A 455 1.31 -5.88 -19.74
N ILE A 456 1.53 -4.67 -20.25
CA ILE A 456 2.03 -4.49 -21.63
C ILE A 456 3.37 -5.20 -21.81
N ASP A 457 4.25 -5.14 -20.81
CA ASP A 457 5.55 -5.80 -20.80
C ASP A 457 5.41 -7.34 -20.83
N ASN A 458 4.51 -7.89 -20.00
CA ASN A 458 4.23 -9.33 -20.03
C ASN A 458 3.72 -9.82 -21.39
N ILE A 459 2.88 -9.02 -22.05
CA ILE A 459 2.35 -9.34 -23.39
C ILE A 459 3.46 -9.21 -24.44
N ASN A 460 4.28 -8.17 -24.34
CA ASN A 460 5.35 -7.88 -25.29
C ASN A 460 6.44 -8.96 -25.28
N SER A 461 6.82 -9.42 -24.10
CA SER A 461 7.89 -10.39 -23.90
C SER A 461 7.36 -11.78 -23.57
N ALA A 462 6.13 -12.11 -24.01
CA ALA A 462 5.53 -13.43 -23.84
C ALA A 462 6.27 -14.49 -24.65
N ASP A 463 6.26 -15.72 -24.16
CA ASP A 463 6.73 -16.89 -24.92
C ASP A 463 5.85 -17.17 -26.16
N SER A 464 6.23 -18.15 -26.96
CA SER A 464 5.52 -18.52 -28.18
C SER A 464 4.08 -19.03 -27.94
N LEU A 465 3.71 -19.40 -26.72
CA LEU A 465 2.36 -19.82 -26.36
C LEU A 465 1.45 -18.63 -25.99
N GLY A 466 2.03 -17.44 -25.87
CA GLY A 466 1.37 -16.24 -25.38
C GLY A 466 1.13 -16.26 -23.89
N ILE A 467 0.67 -15.13 -23.34
CA ILE A 467 0.48 -14.93 -21.90
C ILE A 467 -1.01 -14.92 -21.54
N LYS A 468 -1.37 -15.51 -20.41
CA LYS A 468 -2.73 -15.55 -19.85
C LYS A 468 -2.80 -14.89 -18.49
N PRO A 469 -3.99 -14.47 -18.02
CA PRO A 469 -4.16 -14.05 -16.65
C PRO A 469 -3.72 -15.14 -15.66
N GLU A 470 -3.00 -14.77 -14.62
CA GLU A 470 -2.80 -15.68 -13.49
C GLU A 470 -3.99 -15.61 -12.53
N TYR A 471 -4.33 -16.74 -11.88
CA TYR A 471 -5.47 -16.80 -10.96
C TYR A 471 -5.05 -17.16 -9.56
N THR A 472 -5.52 -16.39 -8.59
CA THR A 472 -5.28 -16.63 -7.17
C THR A 472 -6.58 -16.91 -6.42
N ASN A 473 -6.63 -18.04 -5.74
CA ASN A 473 -7.71 -18.41 -4.83
C ASN A 473 -7.27 -18.12 -3.39
N VAL A 474 -8.12 -17.41 -2.65
CA VAL A 474 -7.84 -17.07 -1.25
C VAL A 474 -9.03 -17.45 -0.38
N PHE A 475 -8.74 -18.21 0.67
CA PHE A 475 -9.66 -18.52 1.76
C PHE A 475 -9.20 -17.80 3.02
N GLU A 476 -10.13 -17.14 3.73
CA GLU A 476 -9.81 -16.36 4.93
C GLU A 476 -10.86 -16.55 6.01
N ILE A 477 -10.41 -16.60 7.27
CA ILE A 477 -11.26 -16.59 8.46
C ILE A 477 -10.73 -15.52 9.41
N GLU A 478 -11.56 -14.53 9.72
CA GLU A 478 -11.25 -13.51 10.73
C GLU A 478 -12.23 -13.61 11.90
N ALA A 479 -11.69 -13.47 13.11
CA ALA A 479 -12.46 -13.27 14.33
C ALA A 479 -11.88 -12.06 15.07
N GLY A 480 -12.77 -11.15 15.50
CA GLY A 480 -12.36 -9.98 16.28
C GLY A 480 -13.24 -9.81 17.53
N PHE A 481 -12.58 -9.40 18.61
CA PHE A 481 -13.23 -9.26 19.91
C PHE A 481 -12.83 -7.95 20.62
N ARG A 482 -13.83 -7.18 21.02
CA ARG A 482 -13.65 -6.01 21.87
C ARG A 482 -13.59 -6.45 23.33
N ILE A 483 -12.39 -6.52 23.89
CA ILE A 483 -12.15 -6.94 25.27
C ILE A 483 -12.75 -5.91 26.25
N THR A 484 -12.43 -4.64 26.02
CA THR A 484 -12.97 -3.49 26.77
C THR A 484 -13.39 -2.39 25.80
N ARG A 485 -13.89 -1.25 26.30
CA ARG A 485 -14.13 -0.07 25.45
C ARG A 485 -12.84 0.54 24.88
N LYS A 486 -11.67 0.15 25.40
CA LYS A 486 -10.34 0.69 25.05
C LYS A 486 -9.43 -0.32 24.38
N SER A 487 -9.81 -1.61 24.35
CA SER A 487 -8.97 -2.70 23.82
C SER A 487 -9.72 -3.63 22.90
N PHE A 488 -9.09 -3.96 21.78
CA PHE A 488 -9.61 -4.81 20.74
C PHE A 488 -8.52 -5.78 20.24
N VAL A 489 -8.92 -7.02 19.96
CA VAL A 489 -8.07 -8.03 19.32
C VAL A 489 -8.72 -8.53 18.06
N SER A 490 -7.92 -8.89 17.07
CA SER A 490 -8.35 -9.67 15.92
C SER A 490 -7.34 -10.74 15.56
N PHE A 491 -7.83 -11.82 15.03
CA PHE A 491 -7.06 -12.94 14.49
C PHE A 491 -7.60 -13.26 13.10
N ASN A 492 -6.71 -13.34 12.14
CA ASN A 492 -7.02 -13.70 10.76
C ASN A 492 -6.14 -14.88 10.33
N PHE A 493 -6.75 -15.95 9.84
CA PHE A 493 -6.11 -17.05 9.13
C PHE A 493 -6.36 -16.88 7.63
N TYR A 494 -5.36 -17.23 6.81
CA TYR A 494 -5.47 -17.18 5.35
C TYR A 494 -4.76 -18.36 4.68
N ASP A 495 -5.27 -18.73 3.50
CA ASP A 495 -4.66 -19.71 2.58
C ASP A 495 -4.72 -19.13 1.17
N ILE A 496 -3.56 -18.88 0.56
CA ILE A 496 -3.37 -18.28 -0.76
C ILE A 496 -2.82 -19.33 -1.71
N ASN A 497 -3.44 -19.50 -2.87
CA ASN A 497 -3.00 -20.41 -3.92
C ASN A 497 -3.08 -19.71 -5.28
N THR A 498 -1.94 -19.41 -5.86
CA THR A 498 -1.79 -18.84 -7.20
C THR A 498 -1.47 -19.95 -8.19
N ASN A 499 -2.28 -20.07 -9.21
CA ASN A 499 -2.11 -21.04 -10.30
C ASN A 499 -1.54 -20.35 -11.52
N GLN A 500 -0.51 -20.96 -12.11
CA GLN A 500 0.18 -20.47 -13.29
C GLN A 500 0.57 -19.00 -13.17
N PRO A 501 1.37 -18.62 -12.12
CA PRO A 501 1.87 -17.26 -12.01
C PRO A 501 2.63 -16.86 -13.27
N ILE A 502 2.56 -15.58 -13.60
CA ILE A 502 3.36 -14.97 -14.66
C ILE A 502 4.79 -14.83 -14.13
N VAL A 503 5.73 -15.55 -14.72
CA VAL A 503 7.12 -15.64 -14.29
C VAL A 503 8.05 -15.27 -15.43
N TYR A 504 9.12 -14.56 -15.12
CA TYR A 504 10.17 -14.19 -16.06
C TYR A 504 11.24 -15.27 -16.08
N TYR A 505 11.59 -15.74 -17.26
CA TYR A 505 12.60 -16.79 -17.50
C TYR A 505 13.62 -16.36 -18.52
N THR A 506 14.84 -16.82 -18.36
CA THR A 506 15.85 -16.82 -19.41
C THR A 506 15.84 -18.17 -20.13
N SER A 507 15.73 -18.17 -21.46
CA SER A 507 15.82 -19.39 -22.26
C SER A 507 17.20 -20.05 -22.08
N MET A 508 17.23 -21.34 -21.82
CA MET A 508 18.47 -22.12 -21.77
C MET A 508 18.93 -22.65 -23.15
N ASP A 509 18.20 -22.27 -24.21
CA ASP A 509 18.60 -22.61 -25.57
C ASP A 509 19.67 -21.66 -26.10
N SER A 510 20.15 -21.90 -27.33
CA SER A 510 21.19 -21.08 -27.94
C SER A 510 20.78 -19.61 -28.20
N SER A 511 19.49 -19.26 -28.04
CA SER A 511 19.00 -17.90 -28.23
C SER A 511 19.25 -17.00 -27.03
N ASN A 512 19.37 -17.58 -25.83
CA ASN A 512 19.53 -16.86 -24.54
C ASN A 512 18.56 -15.68 -24.40
N THR A 513 17.29 -15.91 -24.77
CA THR A 513 16.26 -14.89 -24.84
C THR A 513 15.43 -14.91 -23.56
N ASP A 514 15.20 -13.76 -22.98
CA ASP A 514 14.32 -13.60 -21.83
C ASP A 514 12.86 -13.51 -22.26
N TYR A 515 11.95 -14.14 -21.50
CA TYR A 515 10.53 -14.14 -21.78
C TYR A 515 9.67 -14.32 -20.53
N TYR A 516 8.41 -13.88 -20.62
CA TYR A 516 7.39 -14.20 -19.61
C TYR A 516 6.57 -15.43 -20.02
N SER A 517 6.30 -16.29 -19.05
CA SER A 517 5.42 -17.46 -19.23
C SER A 517 4.56 -17.69 -18.01
N ASN A 518 3.41 -18.35 -18.21
CA ASN A 518 2.59 -18.85 -17.12
C ASN A 518 3.11 -20.21 -16.67
N PHE A 519 3.64 -20.32 -15.46
CA PHE A 519 4.31 -21.54 -15.02
C PHE A 519 4.07 -21.89 -13.54
N GLY A 520 3.78 -23.17 -13.29
CA GLY A 520 3.76 -23.73 -11.97
C GLY A 520 2.65 -23.20 -11.06
N ARG A 521 2.97 -23.08 -9.79
CA ARG A 521 2.09 -22.53 -8.74
C ARG A 521 2.90 -21.77 -7.72
N SER A 522 2.26 -20.81 -7.04
CA SER A 522 2.83 -20.08 -5.92
C SER A 522 1.76 -19.85 -4.85
N GLY A 523 2.16 -19.44 -3.67
CA GLY A 523 1.24 -19.09 -2.60
C GLY A 523 1.81 -19.30 -1.21
N THR A 524 1.03 -18.95 -0.22
CA THR A 524 1.37 -19.08 1.19
C THR A 524 0.11 -19.32 2.02
N ARG A 525 0.27 -19.87 3.20
CA ARG A 525 -0.76 -19.88 4.24
C ARG A 525 -0.20 -19.27 5.51
N GLY A 526 -1.05 -18.73 6.35
CA GLY A 526 -0.55 -18.12 7.56
C GLY A 526 -1.63 -17.52 8.42
N PHE A 527 -1.20 -16.77 9.41
CA PHE A 527 -2.11 -16.04 10.28
C PHE A 527 -1.54 -14.69 10.68
N GLU A 528 -2.45 -13.79 11.04
CA GLU A 528 -2.16 -12.45 11.50
C GLU A 528 -2.92 -12.21 12.81
N PHE A 529 -2.24 -11.64 13.78
CA PHE A 529 -2.80 -11.23 15.08
C PHE A 529 -2.64 -9.73 15.23
N GLU A 530 -3.68 -9.05 15.65
CA GLU A 530 -3.63 -7.60 15.95
C GLU A 530 -4.21 -7.33 17.33
N TYR A 531 -3.52 -6.51 18.11
CA TYR A 531 -4.01 -5.91 19.34
C TYR A 531 -3.96 -4.40 19.23
N ARG A 532 -5.07 -3.75 19.58
CA ARG A 532 -5.19 -2.28 19.61
C ARG A 532 -5.72 -1.82 20.94
N TYR A 533 -5.02 -0.86 21.51
CA TYR A 533 -5.46 -0.14 22.71
C TYR A 533 -5.46 1.36 22.42
N LYS A 534 -6.56 2.06 22.73
CA LYS A 534 -6.66 3.50 22.50
C LYS A 534 -7.41 4.19 23.65
N GLU A 535 -6.82 5.27 24.15
CA GLU A 535 -7.34 6.11 25.23
C GLU A 535 -6.87 7.56 25.04
N LYS A 536 -7.35 8.48 25.90
CA LYS A 536 -7.02 9.91 25.87
C LYS A 536 -5.52 10.21 25.97
N TRP A 537 -4.76 9.36 26.68
CA TRP A 537 -3.31 9.53 26.79
C TRP A 537 -2.55 9.08 25.55
N GLY A 538 -3.20 8.39 24.59
CA GLY A 538 -2.57 7.88 23.39
C GLY A 538 -3.09 6.51 22.99
N PHE A 539 -2.25 5.76 22.25
CA PHE A 539 -2.61 4.42 21.80
C PHE A 539 -1.40 3.47 21.78
N LEU A 540 -1.70 2.19 21.72
CA LEU A 540 -0.75 1.11 21.51
C LEU A 540 -1.34 0.15 20.47
N ASN A 541 -0.59 -0.07 19.38
CA ASN A 541 -0.89 -1.06 18.36
C ASN A 541 0.23 -2.10 18.36
N PHE A 542 -0.13 -3.36 18.39
CA PHE A 542 0.77 -4.49 18.25
C PHE A 542 0.20 -5.43 17.20
N ASN A 543 1.04 -5.94 16.31
CA ASN A 543 0.64 -7.01 15.44
C ASN A 543 1.77 -8.03 15.23
N TYR A 544 1.36 -9.25 14.91
CA TYR A 544 2.23 -10.35 14.54
C TYR A 544 1.66 -11.01 13.29
N ALA A 545 2.52 -11.28 12.33
CA ALA A 545 2.20 -11.99 11.11
C ALA A 545 3.14 -13.18 10.92
N TYR A 546 2.57 -14.31 10.51
CA TYR A 546 3.29 -15.54 10.16
C TYR A 546 2.82 -16.04 8.81
N TYR A 547 3.74 -16.48 7.96
CA TYR A 547 3.43 -17.24 6.77
C TYR A 547 4.28 -18.53 6.66
N ASP A 548 3.77 -19.50 5.90
CA ASP A 548 4.38 -20.76 5.56
C ASP A 548 4.10 -21.06 4.08
N ALA A 549 5.14 -21.35 3.32
CA ALA A 549 5.08 -21.65 1.88
C ALA A 549 5.21 -23.15 1.58
N GLU A 550 5.29 -24.01 2.60
CA GLU A 550 5.51 -25.45 2.42
C GLU A 550 4.42 -26.09 1.54
N ASN A 551 4.84 -26.75 0.46
CA ASN A 551 3.96 -27.34 -0.56
C ASN A 551 3.08 -26.35 -1.32
N LYS A 552 3.39 -25.03 -1.28
CA LYS A 552 2.62 -23.98 -1.92
C LYS A 552 3.25 -23.44 -3.20
N SER A 553 4.56 -23.48 -3.35
CA SER A 553 5.27 -22.99 -4.51
C SER A 553 6.03 -24.11 -5.24
N SER A 554 6.02 -24.06 -6.56
CA SER A 554 6.84 -24.87 -7.46
C SER A 554 7.62 -24.00 -8.46
N VAL A 555 7.66 -22.69 -8.26
CA VAL A 555 8.46 -21.75 -9.06
C VAL A 555 9.85 -21.68 -8.44
N ASP A 556 10.84 -22.27 -9.06
CA ASP A 556 12.20 -22.41 -8.54
C ASP A 556 12.84 -21.05 -8.19
N LEU A 557 12.51 -20.00 -8.95
CA LEU A 557 12.99 -18.65 -8.72
C LEU A 557 12.61 -18.07 -7.35
N TYR A 558 11.52 -18.56 -6.74
CA TYR A 558 11.03 -18.08 -5.44
C TYR A 558 11.50 -18.96 -4.28
N LEU A 559 11.96 -20.20 -4.58
CA LEU A 559 12.26 -21.19 -3.56
C LEU A 559 13.57 -20.90 -2.83
N THR A 560 13.63 -21.37 -1.58
CA THR A 560 14.81 -21.31 -0.73
C THR A 560 15.21 -22.74 -0.29
N LYS A 561 16.29 -22.87 0.49
CA LYS A 561 16.68 -24.14 1.12
C LYS A 561 15.71 -24.58 2.21
N ASP A 562 14.85 -23.68 2.71
CA ASP A 562 13.79 -23.97 3.67
C ASP A 562 12.43 -23.98 2.94
N PRO A 563 11.74 -25.12 2.83
CA PRO A 563 10.48 -25.20 2.08
C PRO A 563 9.36 -24.32 2.66
N LYS A 564 9.49 -23.83 3.89
CA LYS A 564 8.52 -22.94 4.53
C LYS A 564 8.73 -21.48 4.17
N SER A 565 9.84 -21.13 3.55
CA SER A 565 10.26 -19.76 3.28
C SER A 565 10.35 -19.49 1.78
N LEU A 566 9.89 -18.32 1.36
CA LEU A 566 10.19 -17.76 0.04
C LEU A 566 11.32 -16.72 0.16
N LEU A 567 11.98 -16.40 -0.95
CA LEU A 567 13.05 -15.40 -0.97
C LEU A 567 12.54 -14.03 -0.46
N ALA A 568 13.42 -13.28 0.17
CA ALA A 568 13.31 -11.93 0.68
C ALA A 568 12.46 -11.74 1.94
N PHE A 569 11.39 -12.48 2.14
CA PHE A 569 10.41 -12.17 3.19
C PHE A 569 10.58 -13.03 4.43
N ALA A 570 10.43 -12.40 5.60
CA ALA A 570 10.53 -13.09 6.88
C ALA A 570 9.25 -13.85 7.19
N ASN A 571 9.35 -15.15 7.54
CA ASN A 571 8.20 -15.95 8.00
C ASN A 571 7.53 -15.34 9.24
N HIS A 572 8.30 -14.73 10.12
CA HIS A 572 7.84 -14.12 11.36
C HIS A 572 8.08 -12.64 11.35
N ARG A 573 7.01 -11.85 11.52
CA ARG A 573 7.08 -10.40 11.66
C ARG A 573 6.30 -9.94 12.87
N LEU A 574 6.87 -8.98 13.61
CA LEU A 574 6.17 -8.28 14.69
C LEU A 574 6.30 -6.77 14.46
N ASN A 575 5.20 -6.06 14.67
CA ASN A 575 5.21 -4.61 14.68
C ASN A 575 4.62 -4.10 15.98
N PHE A 576 5.19 -3.03 16.47
CA PHE A 576 4.75 -2.32 17.65
C PHE A 576 4.74 -0.83 17.35
N HIS A 577 3.65 -0.14 17.72
CA HIS A 577 3.55 1.30 17.59
C HIS A 577 2.83 1.86 18.81
N VAL A 578 3.49 2.76 19.53
CA VAL A 578 2.95 3.44 20.68
C VAL A 578 3.05 4.95 20.51
N SER A 579 1.99 5.64 20.89
CA SER A 579 1.94 7.09 20.98
C SER A 579 1.49 7.48 22.37
N TRP A 580 2.25 8.32 23.05
CA TRP A 580 1.94 8.84 24.37
C TRP A 580 1.83 10.36 24.34
N ASN A 581 0.62 10.88 24.57
CA ASN A 581 0.36 12.30 24.74
C ASN A 581 0.72 12.71 26.18
N VAL A 582 1.93 13.21 26.38
CA VAL A 582 2.41 13.70 27.69
C VAL A 582 1.52 14.85 28.17
N ASN A 583 1.14 15.72 27.25
CA ASN A 583 0.16 16.78 27.42
C ASN A 583 -0.49 17.15 26.09
N LYS A 584 -1.27 18.24 26.03
CA LYS A 584 -1.97 18.67 24.80
C LYS A 584 -1.03 19.07 23.66
N ASN A 585 0.22 19.40 23.98
CA ASN A 585 1.17 19.97 23.03
C ASN A 585 2.34 19.02 22.72
N LEU A 586 2.61 18.04 23.58
CA LEU A 586 3.76 17.15 23.47
C LEU A 586 3.32 15.69 23.38
N SER A 587 3.73 15.00 22.32
CA SER A 587 3.62 13.54 22.21
C SER A 587 4.97 12.88 22.00
N LEU A 588 5.16 11.74 22.65
CA LEU A 588 6.30 10.85 22.49
C LEU A 588 5.83 9.60 21.78
N ASN A 589 6.55 9.19 20.76
CA ASN A 589 6.11 8.12 19.88
C ASN A 589 7.27 7.16 19.63
N SER A 590 6.97 5.87 19.56
CA SER A 590 7.94 4.84 19.18
C SER A 590 7.28 3.84 18.26
N SER A 591 7.99 3.41 17.23
CA SER A 591 7.63 2.28 16.41
C SER A 591 8.77 1.28 16.33
N ALA A 592 8.43 -0.01 16.29
CA ALA A 592 9.38 -1.09 16.15
C ALA A 592 8.86 -2.11 15.14
N SER A 593 9.73 -2.59 14.26
CA SER A 593 9.43 -3.67 13.33
C SER A 593 10.53 -4.72 13.42
N TYR A 594 10.17 -5.91 13.90
CA TYR A 594 11.06 -7.05 13.95
C TYR A 594 10.81 -7.96 12.74
N TYR A 595 11.88 -8.34 12.09
CA TYR A 595 11.93 -9.30 11.00
C TYR A 595 12.69 -10.54 11.45
N GLY A 596 12.08 -11.70 11.33
CA GLY A 596 12.76 -12.99 11.49
C GLY A 596 13.85 -13.18 10.43
N LYS A 597 14.44 -14.37 10.39
CA LYS A 597 15.38 -14.74 9.34
C LYS A 597 14.74 -14.64 7.96
N ARG A 598 15.53 -14.22 6.98
CA ARG A 598 15.14 -14.09 5.56
C ARG A 598 16.17 -14.81 4.71
N TRP A 599 15.76 -15.28 3.54
CA TRP A 599 16.65 -15.83 2.54
C TRP A 599 16.96 -14.79 1.46
N ALA A 600 18.19 -14.75 1.03
CA ALA A 600 18.65 -13.91 -0.07
C ALA A 600 19.58 -14.70 -1.00
N VAL A 601 19.66 -14.31 -2.25
CA VAL A 601 20.76 -14.71 -3.13
C VAL A 601 21.98 -13.89 -2.68
N ALA A 602 23.03 -14.58 -2.27
CA ALA A 602 24.26 -13.97 -1.73
C ALA A 602 25.44 -14.02 -2.71
N GLY A 603 25.32 -14.78 -3.79
CA GLY A 603 26.35 -14.93 -4.79
C GLY A 603 25.97 -15.94 -5.87
N ILE A 604 26.86 -16.14 -6.81
CA ILE A 604 26.76 -17.13 -7.89
C ILE A 604 27.97 -18.07 -7.79
N ASP A 605 27.75 -19.38 -7.85
CA ASP A 605 28.85 -20.35 -7.81
C ASP A 605 29.55 -20.49 -9.16
N THR A 606 30.62 -21.29 -9.20
CA THR A 606 31.41 -21.54 -10.42
C THR A 606 30.65 -22.25 -11.55
N SER A 607 29.46 -22.80 -11.27
CA SER A 607 28.58 -23.42 -12.26
C SER A 607 27.46 -22.48 -12.73
N GLY A 608 27.45 -21.23 -12.24
CA GLY A 608 26.41 -20.24 -12.56
C GLY A 608 25.14 -20.36 -11.71
N MET A 609 25.14 -21.18 -10.66
CA MET A 609 23.99 -21.37 -9.80
C MET A 609 24.01 -20.41 -8.63
N SER A 610 22.83 -19.89 -8.28
CA SER A 610 22.66 -18.95 -7.17
C SER A 610 22.93 -19.57 -5.82
N ILE A 611 23.77 -18.91 -5.03
CA ILE A 611 24.05 -19.26 -3.64
C ILE A 611 23.02 -18.55 -2.77
N LYS A 612 22.10 -19.31 -2.19
CA LYS A 612 21.05 -18.77 -1.29
C LYS A 612 21.49 -18.91 0.16
N GLU A 613 21.50 -17.78 0.90
CA GLU A 613 21.94 -17.69 2.29
C GLU A 613 20.91 -17.03 3.20
N LEU A 614 21.05 -17.28 4.51
CA LEU A 614 20.22 -16.68 5.53
C LEU A 614 20.76 -15.29 5.90
N VAL A 615 19.87 -14.31 5.85
CA VAL A 615 20.07 -12.96 6.42
C VAL A 615 19.56 -12.99 7.85
N ASP A 616 20.37 -12.48 8.77
CA ASP A 616 20.03 -12.44 10.20
C ASP A 616 18.76 -11.64 10.50
N PRO A 617 18.07 -11.99 11.59
CA PRO A 617 16.95 -11.21 12.08
C PRO A 617 17.35 -9.78 12.37
N MET A 618 16.45 -8.83 12.13
CA MET A 618 16.68 -7.40 12.41
C MET A 618 15.53 -6.76 13.19
N LEU A 619 15.85 -5.68 13.90
CA LEU A 619 14.88 -4.87 14.63
C LEU A 619 15.05 -3.39 14.26
N LEU A 620 14.13 -2.89 13.45
CA LEU A 620 14.04 -1.45 13.18
C LEU A 620 13.31 -0.77 14.33
N LEU A 621 14.01 0.05 15.10
CA LEU A 621 13.46 0.81 16.21
C LEU A 621 13.54 2.30 15.92
N ASN A 622 12.41 3.00 16.02
CA ASN A 622 12.29 4.42 15.73
C ASN A 622 11.68 5.16 16.92
N PHE A 623 12.13 6.39 17.13
CA PHE A 623 11.54 7.33 18.08
C PHE A 623 11.21 8.64 17.39
N PHE A 624 10.08 9.24 17.74
CA PHE A 624 9.64 10.51 17.21
C PHE A 624 8.97 11.35 18.30
N ILE A 625 9.39 12.59 18.44
CA ILE A 625 8.82 13.58 19.34
C ILE A 625 8.09 14.61 18.50
N ARG A 626 6.84 14.89 18.84
CA ARG A 626 6.05 15.95 18.23
C ARG A 626 5.68 16.99 19.27
N TYR A 627 5.96 18.25 18.99
CA TYR A 627 5.65 19.37 19.84
C TYR A 627 4.84 20.42 19.06
N GLU A 628 3.61 20.69 19.54
CA GLU A 628 2.77 21.79 19.05
C GLU A 628 3.10 23.04 19.84
N MET A 629 3.72 24.02 19.19
CA MET A 629 4.15 25.26 19.85
C MET A 629 2.94 26.10 20.33
N PRO A 630 3.10 26.90 21.41
CA PRO A 630 2.10 27.89 21.83
C PRO A 630 1.77 28.92 20.74
N LEU A 631 2.70 29.19 19.81
CA LEU A 631 2.45 29.94 18.58
C LEU A 631 1.46 29.16 17.72
N LYS A 632 0.27 29.73 17.52
CA LYS A 632 -0.80 29.08 16.77
C LYS A 632 -0.33 28.56 15.41
N GLY A 633 -0.48 27.26 15.22
CA GLY A 633 -0.22 26.59 13.96
C GLY A 633 1.20 26.08 13.73
N LEU A 634 2.16 26.36 14.61
CA LEU A 634 3.53 25.90 14.47
C LEU A 634 3.76 24.57 15.19
N ASN A 635 4.25 23.55 14.46
CA ASN A 635 4.54 22.22 14.95
C ASN A 635 6.00 21.85 14.64
N ILE A 636 6.67 21.22 15.60
CA ILE A 636 8.03 20.71 15.44
C ILE A 636 8.01 19.20 15.64
N GLY A 637 8.68 18.47 14.77
CA GLY A 637 8.95 17.05 14.88
C GLY A 637 10.43 16.76 14.90
N ILE A 638 10.88 15.88 15.81
CA ILE A 638 12.25 15.40 15.87
C ILE A 638 12.20 13.89 15.98
N GLY A 639 12.93 13.19 15.11
CA GLY A 639 12.93 11.74 15.05
C GLY A 639 14.30 11.13 14.87
N VAL A 640 14.44 9.89 15.33
CA VAL A 640 15.58 9.01 15.04
C VAL A 640 15.02 7.71 14.53
N TYR A 641 15.44 7.33 13.34
CA TYR A 641 15.00 6.12 12.65
C TYR A 641 16.15 5.13 12.54
N ASP A 642 15.81 3.85 12.74
CA ASP A 642 16.80 2.79 12.88
C ASP A 642 17.85 3.11 13.95
N VAL A 643 17.40 3.31 15.19
CA VAL A 643 18.25 3.68 16.35
C VAL A 643 19.39 2.69 16.55
N LEU A 644 19.12 1.40 16.26
CA LEU A 644 20.11 0.33 16.42
C LEU A 644 21.12 0.27 15.28
N ASN A 645 20.84 0.94 14.15
CA ASN A 645 21.61 0.91 12.92
C ASN A 645 21.82 -0.54 12.41
N ASP A 646 20.71 -1.28 12.31
CA ASP A 646 20.68 -2.75 12.18
C ASP A 646 20.76 -3.23 10.72
N ASN A 647 21.45 -2.48 9.85
CA ASN A 647 21.72 -2.84 8.44
C ASN A 647 20.50 -3.36 7.67
N LEU A 648 19.47 -2.52 7.56
CA LEU A 648 18.30 -2.83 6.73
C LEU A 648 18.76 -3.22 5.32
N LYS A 649 18.21 -4.33 4.80
CA LYS A 649 18.42 -4.77 3.42
C LYS A 649 17.11 -4.95 2.70
N PHE A 650 16.99 -4.41 1.50
CA PHE A 650 15.95 -4.74 0.54
C PHE A 650 16.47 -5.91 -0.30
N ILE A 651 15.78 -7.04 -0.20
CA ILE A 651 16.19 -8.29 -0.84
C ILE A 651 15.28 -8.50 -2.04
N GLN A 652 15.84 -8.97 -3.14
CA GLN A 652 15.08 -9.35 -4.32
C GLN A 652 14.30 -10.65 -4.04
N PRO A 653 12.96 -10.68 -4.30
CA PRO A 653 12.12 -11.82 -3.95
C PRO A 653 12.11 -12.97 -4.96
N TYR A 654 12.98 -12.91 -5.94
CA TYR A 654 13.17 -13.96 -6.95
C TYR A 654 14.64 -14.04 -7.35
N ASP A 655 15.02 -15.19 -7.85
CA ASP A 655 16.38 -15.48 -8.26
C ASP A 655 16.71 -14.84 -9.62
N GLY A 656 17.96 -14.49 -9.86
CA GLY A 656 18.44 -13.93 -11.13
C GLY A 656 18.61 -12.41 -11.16
N GLY A 657 18.63 -11.75 -10.01
CA GLY A 657 18.83 -10.31 -9.90
C GLY A 657 20.17 -9.91 -9.32
N HIS A 658 20.15 -9.14 -8.29
CA HIS A 658 21.35 -8.58 -7.65
C HIS A 658 21.42 -8.92 -6.16
N ALA A 659 22.59 -8.67 -5.55
CA ALA A 659 22.85 -8.83 -4.13
C ALA A 659 21.90 -7.95 -3.28
N PRO A 660 21.63 -8.30 -2.00
CA PRO A 660 20.76 -7.54 -1.14
C PRO A 660 21.14 -6.06 -1.04
N LEU A 661 20.25 -5.16 -1.46
CA LEU A 661 20.51 -3.73 -1.47
C LEU A 661 20.47 -3.15 -0.06
N PRO A 662 21.51 -2.43 0.40
CA PRO A 662 21.48 -1.73 1.67
C PRO A 662 20.38 -0.67 1.72
N GLY A 663 19.64 -0.66 2.84
CA GLY A 663 18.77 0.44 3.19
C GLY A 663 19.52 1.63 3.79
N PRO A 664 18.82 2.68 4.21
CA PRO A 664 19.45 3.83 4.86
C PRO A 664 20.06 3.42 6.19
N SER A 665 21.19 4.06 6.56
CA SER A 665 21.73 4.02 7.93
C SER A 665 20.79 4.75 8.89
N ARG A 666 21.16 4.80 10.19
CA ARG A 666 20.42 5.60 11.18
C ARG A 666 20.20 7.02 10.67
N GLU A 667 18.91 7.46 10.64
CA GLU A 667 18.56 8.79 10.14
C GLU A 667 18.00 9.66 11.28
N PHE A 668 18.55 10.84 11.47
CA PHE A 668 18.02 11.90 12.32
C PHE A 668 17.15 12.81 11.47
N VAL A 669 15.88 13.01 11.87
CA VAL A 669 14.92 13.81 11.10
C VAL A 669 14.44 14.99 11.92
N PHE A 670 14.44 16.15 11.30
CA PHE A 670 13.81 17.38 11.78
C PHE A 670 12.68 17.76 10.84
N ARG A 671 11.49 18.06 11.41
CA ARG A 671 10.30 18.50 10.67
C ARG A 671 9.77 19.79 11.27
N LEU A 672 9.52 20.77 10.44
CA LEU A 672 8.85 22.01 10.81
C LEU A 672 7.58 22.14 9.99
N GLN A 673 6.43 22.35 10.64
CA GLN A 673 5.16 22.53 9.97
C GLN A 673 4.43 23.76 10.50
N TYR A 674 3.89 24.56 9.61
CA TYR A 674 3.06 25.70 9.93
C TYR A 674 1.66 25.55 9.32
N ASN A 675 0.63 25.72 10.14
CA ASN A 675 -0.78 25.60 9.77
C ASN A 675 -1.46 26.97 9.92
N LEU A 676 -1.88 27.58 8.83
CA LEU A 676 -2.67 28.81 8.80
C LEU A 676 -4.12 28.48 8.46
N SER A 677 -5.03 28.61 9.44
CA SER A 677 -6.46 28.40 9.19
C SER A 677 -7.11 29.66 8.61
N PHE A 678 -7.90 29.49 7.55
CA PHE A 678 -8.74 30.58 7.04
C PHE A 678 -9.94 30.80 7.98
N LYS A 679 -10.31 32.07 8.23
CA LYS A 679 -11.50 32.37 9.02
C LYS A 679 -12.73 31.75 8.36
N LYS A 680 -13.61 31.13 9.16
CA LYS A 680 -14.92 30.73 8.66
C LYS A 680 -15.62 31.98 8.10
N SER A 681 -16.11 31.90 6.86
CA SER A 681 -17.03 32.89 6.32
C SER A 681 -18.28 32.85 7.22
N THR A 682 -18.46 33.85 8.03
CA THR A 682 -19.74 34.11 8.72
C THR A 682 -20.67 34.71 7.68
N ASN A 683 -21.47 33.85 7.04
CA ASN A 683 -22.71 34.25 6.38
C ASN A 683 -23.88 33.66 7.17
#